data_027aca9908e53105b2da6d17ae4021e6
#
_entry.id   027aca9908e53105b2da6d17ae4021e6
#
_cell.length_a   1.000
_cell.length_b   1.000
_cell.length_c   1.000
_cell.angle_alpha   90.00
_cell.angle_beta   90.00
_cell.angle_gamma   90.00
#
_symmetry.space_group_name_H-M   'P 1'
#
loop_
_entity.id
_entity.type
_entity.pdbx_description
1 polymer ?
#
loop_
_entity_poly.entity_id
_entity_poly.type
_entity_poly.pdbx_seq_one_letter_code
_entity_poly.pdbx_strand_id
1 'polypeptide(L)'
;MFIRFMFIMGMFLQGMFLQTPLVNAAAASDNYDPVADSRAVVRAGSARFTVLTPQLIRLEWANDGKFEDHASFAFLNRALPVPQFTRQIGPGNRVVLKTNALTLVYDPGDTNGKFTPSDLTVSFSLNGKEVIWKPGTQDSGNLLGTARTLDTVRGEVKLEPGLISRDGWTLVDDSARPLFDSVDFSFRAGEQSPWPWVMLRPAGERQDWYFFGYGHDYKGALHDFTRVAGKIPLPPRFAFGAWWSRYWSYSDQEFEQLLQQFRTHDIPLSVLVMDIDWHPTFNEVVGNDKQDASGHRLGWTGYSWNKLLFPDPAGFLSSVHDQGLKTTLNIHPASGIQPWEDSYPAMARSMGIDPESKQYVPFNITDKKFADNYLKYVIHPLEHQGIDFFWLDWQQEDATKLAGVNPTWWLNYVFFTDQEREKKRALLFHRWGGLGNHRYQIGFSGDTISVWDSLAFQPYFTATASNVGYTYWSHDIGGHQPGQIEPELYLRWIEWGIFSPILRTHTTKNPEAERRIWAYPEPYSDLMRQCFVRRDEMQPYIYTEARKTHDSGIGFLHPLYYDWPEAPEAYDAKNEYMFGDSILADPITQPVAKDSQLAKTAVWLPPGDWFEWDTGARLKGPATLERSFSLSQIPVYAKAGSIIPMQPATNSSKTSTEPLILSVFPMNNGQVSTYRLYEDAGDTPAYESGENAWTPIRASLNGDGTLLDISVAPLEGRYPGMPTERAYELRLPGSWPPSAVSVNGEPLRFVERKGTIGWRFDGDTLTTIVTTPSVSLNSTLNISLRIGLEMARNRSLLDGFAGKLARLRETYDLLNANWPVAWSPDGLVSAMQTGDRIGYFPKTALDEVSELQNKLTALPQLIEAMHATESSPAFATTTKSESS
;
A
#
# COMPACT_ATOMS: atom_id res chain seq x y z
N MET A 1 -67.21 -23.17 -40.56
CA MET A 1 -67.73 -22.09 -39.70
C MET A 1 -66.80 -21.92 -38.54
N PHE A 2 -66.12 -20.81 -38.44
CA PHE A 2 -64.98 -20.31 -37.71
C PHE A 2 -64.54 -21.01 -36.38
N ILE A 3 -63.29 -21.48 -36.38
CA ILE A 3 -62.56 -21.84 -35.23
C ILE A 3 -61.44 -20.78 -35.04
N ARG A 4 -61.46 -20.08 -33.89
CA ARG A 4 -60.40 -19.14 -33.47
C ARG A 4 -59.29 -19.91 -32.73
N PHE A 5 -58.09 -19.87 -33.27
CA PHE A 5 -56.85 -20.22 -32.60
C PHE A 5 -56.37 -19.04 -31.77
N MET A 6 -56.17 -19.27 -30.49
CA MET A 6 -55.42 -18.37 -29.59
C MET A 6 -53.98 -18.83 -29.52
N PHE A 7 -53.03 -18.06 -30.07
CA PHE A 7 -51.62 -18.20 -29.88
C PHE A 7 -51.20 -17.48 -28.59
N ILE A 8 -50.66 -18.19 -27.62
CA ILE A 8 -49.93 -17.59 -26.46
C ILE A 8 -48.50 -17.37 -26.91
N MET A 9 -48.13 -16.11 -27.07
CA MET A 9 -46.78 -15.65 -27.39
C MET A 9 -46.01 -15.47 -26.09
N GLY A 10 -45.11 -16.44 -25.78
CA GLY A 10 -44.14 -16.32 -24.70
C GLY A 10 -43.07 -15.30 -25.09
N MET A 11 -43.05 -14.15 -24.45
CA MET A 11 -41.96 -13.18 -24.60
C MET A 11 -40.70 -13.70 -23.90
N PHE A 12 -39.70 -14.16 -24.65
CA PHE A 12 -38.34 -14.25 -24.25
C PHE A 12 -37.74 -12.84 -24.16
N LEU A 13 -37.56 -12.31 -22.98
CA LEU A 13 -36.72 -11.15 -22.76
C LEU A 13 -35.26 -11.64 -22.84
N GLN A 14 -34.65 -11.57 -24.01
CA GLN A 14 -33.21 -11.55 -24.17
C GLN A 14 -32.71 -10.18 -23.65
N GLY A 15 -32.10 -10.18 -22.46
CA GLY A 15 -31.31 -9.05 -22.00
C GLY A 15 -30.11 -8.83 -22.94
N MET A 16 -30.22 -7.81 -23.80
CA MET A 16 -29.09 -7.25 -24.51
C MET A 16 -28.15 -6.62 -23.48
N PHE A 17 -27.14 -7.35 -23.08
CA PHE A 17 -25.95 -6.74 -22.51
C PHE A 17 -25.29 -5.88 -23.60
N LEU A 18 -25.43 -4.58 -23.48
CA LEU A 18 -24.60 -3.62 -24.19
C LEU A 18 -23.15 -3.87 -23.74
N GLN A 19 -22.43 -4.66 -24.52
CA GLN A 19 -20.97 -4.62 -24.52
C GLN A 19 -20.58 -3.23 -25.01
N THR A 20 -20.21 -2.35 -24.08
CA THR A 20 -19.39 -1.19 -24.43
C THR A 20 -18.10 -1.74 -25.05
N PRO A 21 -17.75 -1.35 -26.29
CA PRO A 21 -16.45 -1.72 -26.81
C PRO A 21 -15.40 -1.11 -25.89
N LEU A 22 -14.58 -1.95 -25.25
CA LEU A 22 -13.31 -1.54 -24.69
C LEU A 22 -12.51 -0.95 -25.86
N VAL A 23 -12.52 0.36 -25.95
CA VAL A 23 -11.54 1.10 -26.74
C VAL A 23 -10.20 0.68 -26.14
N ASN A 24 -9.39 -0.03 -26.90
CA ASN A 24 -7.97 -0.10 -26.70
C ASN A 24 -7.46 1.34 -26.78
N ALA A 25 -7.50 2.05 -25.67
CA ALA A 25 -6.70 3.23 -25.50
C ALA A 25 -5.26 2.72 -25.57
N ALA A 26 -4.62 2.90 -26.73
CA ALA A 26 -3.17 2.92 -26.77
C ALA A 26 -2.76 3.79 -25.58
N ALA A 27 -1.85 3.28 -24.73
CA ALA A 27 -1.31 4.02 -23.60
C ALA A 27 -0.83 5.35 -24.18
N ALA A 28 -1.59 6.42 -23.97
CA ALA A 28 -1.16 7.75 -24.27
C ALA A 28 0.02 7.95 -23.32
N SER A 29 1.21 8.20 -23.87
CA SER A 29 2.30 8.74 -23.08
C SER A 29 1.71 9.85 -22.23
N ASP A 30 1.97 9.86 -20.91
CA ASP A 30 1.47 10.87 -19.99
C ASP A 30 2.10 12.23 -20.35
N ASN A 31 1.70 12.78 -21.47
CA ASN A 31 2.07 14.12 -21.89
C ASN A 31 1.30 15.11 -21.04
N TYR A 32 1.92 15.56 -19.96
CA TYR A 32 1.36 16.62 -19.13
C TYR A 32 1.50 17.94 -19.89
N ASP A 33 0.35 18.59 -20.13
CA ASP A 33 0.29 19.91 -20.73
C ASP A 33 -0.35 20.89 -19.73
N PRO A 34 0.41 21.85 -19.22
CA PRO A 34 -0.11 22.82 -18.26
C PRO A 34 -1.01 23.88 -18.90
N VAL A 35 -1.12 23.93 -20.22
CA VAL A 35 -1.97 24.88 -20.95
C VAL A 35 -3.35 24.26 -21.18
N ALA A 36 -4.39 24.83 -20.58
CA ALA A 36 -5.75 24.36 -20.76
C ALA A 36 -6.31 24.66 -22.15
N ASP A 37 -7.22 23.81 -22.63
CA ASP A 37 -7.99 24.11 -23.84
C ASP A 37 -8.73 25.46 -23.66
N SER A 38 -8.60 26.35 -24.62
CA SER A 38 -9.19 27.70 -24.60
C SER A 38 -10.72 27.68 -24.43
N ARG A 39 -11.39 26.59 -24.83
CA ARG A 39 -12.84 26.42 -24.66
C ARG A 39 -13.24 26.22 -23.20
N ALA A 40 -12.33 25.71 -22.36
CA ALA A 40 -12.53 25.55 -20.91
C ALA A 40 -12.25 26.85 -20.14
N VAL A 41 -11.67 27.87 -20.79
CA VAL A 41 -11.22 29.11 -20.16
C VAL A 41 -12.23 30.23 -20.32
N VAL A 42 -12.55 30.93 -19.21
CA VAL A 42 -13.39 32.10 -19.16
C VAL A 42 -12.62 33.24 -18.50
N ARG A 43 -12.47 34.36 -19.22
CA ARG A 43 -11.79 35.58 -18.72
C ARG A 43 -12.79 36.67 -18.42
N ALA A 44 -12.55 37.42 -17.33
CA ALA A 44 -13.36 38.53 -16.90
C ALA A 44 -12.46 39.58 -16.19
N GLY A 45 -11.99 40.58 -16.96
CA GLY A 45 -11.03 41.57 -16.45
C GLY A 45 -9.73 40.92 -15.98
N SER A 46 -9.40 41.15 -14.70
CA SER A 46 -8.22 40.58 -14.04
C SER A 46 -8.43 39.15 -13.50
N ALA A 47 -9.58 38.52 -13.77
CA ALA A 47 -9.88 37.16 -13.38
C ALA A 47 -9.90 36.20 -14.56
N ARG A 48 -9.47 34.94 -14.30
CA ARG A 48 -9.54 33.81 -15.23
C ARG A 48 -10.08 32.60 -14.48
N PHE A 49 -11.03 31.92 -15.08
CA PHE A 49 -11.61 30.68 -14.59
C PHE A 49 -11.35 29.58 -15.60
N THR A 50 -10.79 28.45 -15.15
CA THR A 50 -10.58 27.28 -16.01
C THR A 50 -11.39 26.12 -15.48
N VAL A 51 -12.38 25.66 -16.23
CA VAL A 51 -13.23 24.51 -15.85
C VAL A 51 -12.50 23.24 -16.28
N LEU A 52 -11.82 22.58 -15.32
CA LEU A 52 -11.02 21.38 -15.56
C LEU A 52 -11.86 20.12 -15.62
N THR A 53 -12.81 20.00 -14.67
CA THR A 53 -13.85 18.98 -14.67
C THR A 53 -15.17 19.60 -14.21
N PRO A 54 -16.29 18.89 -14.22
CA PRO A 54 -17.54 19.46 -13.69
C PRO A 54 -17.46 19.88 -12.22
N GLN A 55 -16.49 19.36 -11.46
CA GLN A 55 -16.33 19.54 -10.01
C GLN A 55 -15.00 20.20 -9.62
N LEU A 56 -14.10 20.45 -10.58
CA LEU A 56 -12.79 21.05 -10.36
C LEU A 56 -12.62 22.29 -11.23
N ILE A 57 -12.46 23.45 -10.59
CA ILE A 57 -12.28 24.74 -11.28
C ILE A 57 -11.01 25.41 -10.76
N ARG A 58 -10.12 25.83 -11.65
CA ARG A 58 -9.02 26.74 -11.32
C ARG A 58 -9.50 28.19 -11.35
N LEU A 59 -9.19 28.94 -10.31
CA LEU A 59 -9.58 30.32 -10.07
C LEU A 59 -8.31 31.15 -10.04
N GLU A 60 -8.16 32.08 -10.97
CA GLU A 60 -6.99 32.95 -11.02
C GLU A 60 -7.40 34.40 -11.03
N TRP A 61 -6.71 35.19 -10.22
CA TRP A 61 -6.72 36.63 -10.29
C TRP A 61 -5.29 37.18 -10.34
N ALA A 62 -5.04 38.13 -11.22
CA ALA A 62 -3.75 38.78 -11.36
C ALA A 62 -3.95 40.30 -11.52
N ASN A 63 -3.32 41.08 -10.65
CA ASN A 63 -3.45 42.56 -10.66
C ASN A 63 -3.01 43.18 -12.01
N ASP A 64 -2.01 42.57 -12.67
CA ASP A 64 -1.50 42.99 -13.97
C ASP A 64 -2.20 42.32 -15.19
N GLY A 65 -3.20 41.49 -14.94
CA GLY A 65 -3.94 40.74 -15.95
C GLY A 65 -3.14 39.61 -16.63
N LYS A 66 -1.93 39.30 -16.15
CA LYS A 66 -1.09 38.23 -16.67
C LYS A 66 -1.29 36.95 -15.85
N PHE A 67 -1.88 35.97 -16.48
CA PHE A 67 -2.16 34.66 -15.88
C PHE A 67 -1.00 33.68 -16.08
N GLU A 68 -0.93 32.66 -15.22
CA GLU A 68 0.16 31.70 -15.19
C GLU A 68 -0.23 30.41 -15.95
N ASP A 69 0.52 30.12 -17.02
CA ASP A 69 0.30 28.92 -17.82
C ASP A 69 1.39 27.85 -17.61
N HIS A 70 2.47 28.13 -16.89
CA HIS A 70 3.44 27.10 -16.51
C HIS A 70 2.86 26.13 -15.50
N ALA A 71 3.38 24.92 -15.48
CA ALA A 71 3.11 23.94 -14.44
C ALA A 71 3.67 24.43 -13.09
N SER A 72 2.94 24.17 -12.00
CA SER A 72 3.47 24.34 -10.66
C SER A 72 3.99 23.01 -10.10
N PHE A 73 4.64 23.05 -8.96
CA PHE A 73 5.07 21.85 -8.27
C PHE A 73 3.91 20.90 -7.91
N ALA A 74 2.69 21.42 -7.75
CA ALA A 74 1.52 20.63 -7.49
C ALA A 74 0.78 20.17 -8.75
N PHE A 75 0.63 21.06 -9.76
CA PHE A 75 -0.26 20.84 -10.90
C PHE A 75 0.49 20.91 -12.23
N LEU A 76 0.57 19.76 -12.92
CA LEU A 76 1.32 19.59 -14.15
C LEU A 76 0.46 19.67 -15.40
N ASN A 77 -0.82 19.32 -15.32
CA ASN A 77 -1.67 19.10 -16.48
C ASN A 77 -3.00 19.84 -16.36
N ARG A 78 -3.32 20.64 -17.37
CA ARG A 78 -4.62 21.33 -17.48
C ARG A 78 -5.31 21.06 -18.81
N ALA A 79 -4.64 20.35 -19.73
CA ALA A 79 -5.19 19.95 -21.03
C ALA A 79 -6.12 18.74 -20.90
N LEU A 80 -7.17 18.88 -20.08
CA LEU A 80 -8.17 17.86 -19.90
C LEU A 80 -9.29 17.99 -20.96
N PRO A 81 -10.06 16.93 -21.24
CA PRO A 81 -11.27 17.01 -22.05
C PRO A 81 -12.20 18.08 -21.50
N VAL A 82 -12.63 19.00 -22.35
CA VAL A 82 -13.48 20.14 -21.93
C VAL A 82 -14.84 19.63 -21.44
N PRO A 83 -15.22 19.87 -20.17
CA PRO A 83 -16.49 19.44 -19.66
C PRO A 83 -17.63 20.30 -20.22
N GLN A 84 -18.86 19.79 -20.16
CA GLN A 84 -20.03 20.60 -20.52
C GLN A 84 -20.33 21.62 -19.42
N PHE A 85 -20.38 22.90 -19.77
CA PHE A 85 -20.78 23.97 -18.89
C PHE A 85 -21.41 25.13 -19.63
N THR A 86 -22.17 25.95 -18.93
CA THR A 86 -22.69 27.20 -19.45
C THR A 86 -21.96 28.38 -18.83
N ARG A 87 -21.81 29.46 -19.60
CA ARG A 87 -21.21 30.71 -19.14
C ARG A 87 -22.09 31.89 -19.51
N GLN A 88 -22.27 32.81 -18.57
CA GLN A 88 -22.92 34.08 -18.78
C GLN A 88 -21.96 35.19 -18.30
N ILE A 89 -21.66 36.14 -19.18
CA ILE A 89 -20.82 37.30 -18.85
C ILE A 89 -21.74 38.53 -18.93
N GLY A 90 -21.93 39.18 -17.80
CA GLY A 90 -22.74 40.37 -17.63
C GLY A 90 -21.94 41.67 -17.63
N PRO A 91 -22.62 42.82 -17.45
CA PRO A 91 -21.96 44.11 -17.25
C PRO A 91 -20.98 44.05 -16.07
N GLY A 92 -19.92 44.87 -16.10
CA GLY A 92 -18.94 44.95 -15.01
C GLY A 92 -18.06 43.71 -14.84
N ASN A 93 -17.95 42.85 -15.86
CA ASN A 93 -17.23 41.56 -15.78
C ASN A 93 -17.85 40.52 -14.82
N ARG A 94 -19.12 40.66 -14.51
CA ARG A 94 -19.83 39.63 -13.73
C ARG A 94 -19.92 38.33 -14.53
N VAL A 95 -19.52 37.21 -13.89
CA VAL A 95 -19.51 35.89 -14.52
C VAL A 95 -20.39 34.92 -13.73
N VAL A 96 -21.18 34.13 -14.44
CA VAL A 96 -21.85 32.96 -13.90
C VAL A 96 -21.41 31.75 -14.74
N LEU A 97 -20.76 30.79 -14.08
CA LEU A 97 -20.40 29.49 -14.67
C LEU A 97 -21.27 28.43 -14.02
N LYS A 98 -21.83 27.53 -14.83
CA LYS A 98 -22.62 26.42 -14.32
C LYS A 98 -22.25 25.14 -15.05
N THR A 99 -21.77 24.16 -14.28
CA THR A 99 -21.62 22.76 -14.68
C THR A 99 -22.86 21.96 -14.23
N ASN A 100 -22.85 20.65 -14.41
CA ASN A 100 -23.87 19.78 -13.80
C ASN A 100 -23.68 19.59 -12.30
N ALA A 101 -22.52 19.97 -11.73
CA ALA A 101 -22.16 19.79 -10.31
C ALA A 101 -22.06 21.10 -9.54
N LEU A 102 -21.52 22.16 -10.14
CA LEU A 102 -21.19 23.42 -9.49
C LEU A 102 -21.87 24.63 -10.17
N THR A 103 -22.14 25.65 -9.38
CA THR A 103 -22.45 26.99 -9.87
C THR A 103 -21.47 27.98 -9.25
N LEU A 104 -20.66 28.63 -10.08
CA LEU A 104 -19.76 29.69 -9.68
C LEU A 104 -20.35 31.05 -10.08
N VAL A 105 -20.41 31.99 -9.15
CA VAL A 105 -20.80 33.38 -9.39
C VAL A 105 -19.66 34.29 -8.94
N TYR A 106 -19.17 35.09 -9.89
CA TYR A 106 -18.16 36.11 -9.66
C TYR A 106 -18.73 37.48 -10.04
N ASP A 107 -18.64 38.42 -9.13
CA ASP A 107 -19.06 39.81 -9.31
C ASP A 107 -17.98 40.71 -8.70
N PRO A 108 -17.06 41.26 -9.52
CA PRO A 108 -15.83 41.91 -9.05
C PRO A 108 -16.04 43.18 -8.20
N GLY A 109 -17.22 43.80 -8.22
CA GLY A 109 -17.49 44.99 -7.39
C GLY A 109 -16.39 46.07 -7.51
N ASP A 110 -16.02 46.66 -6.37
CA ASP A 110 -14.99 47.71 -6.28
C ASP A 110 -13.60 47.18 -5.89
N THR A 111 -13.37 45.90 -5.89
CA THR A 111 -12.15 45.22 -5.37
C THR A 111 -11.03 45.04 -6.37
N ASN A 112 -11.08 45.70 -7.52
CA ASN A 112 -10.19 45.46 -8.67
C ASN A 112 -10.21 43.97 -9.11
N GLY A 113 -11.31 43.27 -8.80
CA GLY A 113 -11.55 41.90 -9.18
C GLY A 113 -10.84 40.84 -8.35
N LYS A 114 -10.16 41.21 -7.25
CA LYS A 114 -9.57 40.25 -6.30
C LYS A 114 -10.64 39.39 -5.66
N PHE A 115 -10.38 38.08 -5.53
CA PHE A 115 -11.36 37.17 -4.94
C PHE A 115 -11.51 37.41 -3.44
N THR A 116 -12.70 37.92 -3.07
CA THR A 116 -13.12 38.20 -1.69
C THR A 116 -14.45 37.50 -1.40
N PRO A 117 -14.85 37.43 -0.11
CA PRO A 117 -16.14 36.84 0.26
C PRO A 117 -17.37 37.51 -0.37
N SER A 118 -17.24 38.80 -0.76
CA SER A 118 -18.30 39.54 -1.47
C SER A 118 -18.38 39.29 -2.95
N ASP A 119 -17.25 38.89 -3.56
CA ASP A 119 -17.10 38.90 -5.02
C ASP A 119 -17.19 37.52 -5.65
N LEU A 120 -16.91 36.46 -4.89
CA LEU A 120 -16.87 35.11 -5.40
C LEU A 120 -17.65 34.15 -4.52
N THR A 121 -18.50 33.36 -5.16
CA THR A 121 -19.20 32.25 -4.51
C THR A 121 -19.17 31.01 -5.41
N VAL A 122 -19.05 29.84 -4.80
CA VAL A 122 -19.28 28.56 -5.46
C VAL A 122 -20.34 27.80 -4.68
N SER A 123 -21.40 27.36 -5.36
CA SER A 123 -22.45 26.55 -4.75
C SER A 123 -22.58 25.20 -5.41
N PHE A 124 -22.94 24.21 -4.61
CA PHE A 124 -23.16 22.81 -5.01
C PHE A 124 -24.12 22.11 -4.05
N SER A 125 -24.57 20.92 -4.41
CA SER A 125 -25.43 20.11 -3.54
C SER A 125 -24.62 19.06 -2.80
N LEU A 126 -24.81 19.00 -1.47
CA LEU A 126 -24.29 17.93 -0.62
C LEU A 126 -25.46 17.27 0.10
N ASN A 127 -25.72 16.00 -0.20
CA ASN A 127 -26.84 15.24 0.38
C ASN A 127 -28.19 15.97 0.28
N GLY A 128 -28.45 16.59 -0.89
CA GLY A 128 -29.67 17.34 -1.16
C GLY A 128 -29.77 18.72 -0.51
N LYS A 129 -28.72 19.16 0.19
CA LYS A 129 -28.62 20.52 0.75
C LYS A 129 -27.68 21.37 -0.09
N GLU A 130 -28.04 22.63 -0.30
CA GLU A 130 -27.15 23.57 -0.95
C GLU A 130 -26.02 23.98 0.01
N VAL A 131 -24.77 23.83 -0.45
CA VAL A 131 -23.57 24.34 0.19
C VAL A 131 -23.09 25.54 -0.61
N ILE A 132 -22.75 26.65 0.07
CA ILE A 132 -22.22 27.87 -0.54
C ILE A 132 -20.86 28.15 0.07
N TRP A 133 -19.82 28.01 -0.75
CA TRP A 133 -18.47 28.39 -0.39
C TRP A 133 -18.19 29.84 -0.81
N LYS A 134 -17.36 30.52 -0.01
CA LYS A 134 -16.81 31.86 -0.29
C LYS A 134 -15.33 31.89 0.11
N PRO A 135 -14.49 32.76 -0.51
CA PRO A 135 -13.13 32.99 -0.03
C PRO A 135 -13.08 33.23 1.48
N GLY A 136 -12.19 32.57 2.19
CA GLY A 136 -12.06 32.66 3.64
C GLY A 136 -12.97 31.73 4.46
N THR A 137 -13.87 30.97 3.82
CA THR A 137 -14.61 29.88 4.51
C THR A 137 -13.61 28.86 5.06
N GLN A 138 -13.75 28.49 6.33
CA GLN A 138 -12.92 27.47 6.96
C GLN A 138 -13.41 26.08 6.59
N ASP A 139 -12.49 25.21 6.17
CA ASP A 139 -12.73 23.79 5.93
C ASP A 139 -12.62 23.03 7.25
N SER A 140 -13.71 23.00 8.01
CA SER A 140 -13.75 22.34 9.32
C SER A 140 -13.88 20.82 9.24
N GLY A 141 -14.35 20.32 8.12
CA GLY A 141 -14.53 18.92 7.81
C GLY A 141 -13.34 18.25 7.12
N ASN A 142 -12.20 18.95 6.97
CA ASN A 142 -11.04 18.42 6.27
C ASN A 142 -10.57 17.08 6.86
N LEU A 143 -10.40 16.08 6.02
CA LEU A 143 -10.04 14.70 6.42
C LEU A 143 -8.53 14.50 6.59
N LEU A 144 -7.77 15.59 6.52
CA LEU A 144 -6.33 15.63 6.68
C LEU A 144 -5.57 14.82 5.61
N GLY A 145 -4.27 14.91 5.63
CA GLY A 145 -3.37 14.21 4.71
C GLY A 145 -2.27 13.48 5.48
N THR A 146 -1.07 13.99 5.41
CA THR A 146 0.10 13.39 6.05
C THR A 146 0.96 14.44 6.76
N ALA A 147 2.10 14.04 7.28
CA ALA A 147 3.11 14.93 7.86
C ALA A 147 4.49 14.56 7.31
N ARG A 148 5.43 15.50 7.38
CA ARG A 148 6.79 15.29 6.87
C ARG A 148 7.51 14.16 7.59
N THR A 149 7.33 14.05 8.92
CA THR A 149 8.12 13.15 9.74
C THR A 149 7.41 12.76 11.02
N LEU A 150 7.73 11.56 11.50
CA LEU A 150 7.44 11.04 12.83
C LEU A 150 8.71 10.96 13.71
N ASP A 151 9.80 11.67 13.35
CA ASP A 151 11.03 11.68 14.12
C ASP A 151 10.77 12.07 15.57
N THR A 152 11.23 11.22 16.48
CA THR A 152 11.06 11.38 17.93
C THR A 152 9.61 11.46 18.42
N VAL A 153 8.66 11.15 17.54
CA VAL A 153 7.23 11.17 17.89
C VAL A 153 6.88 9.92 18.71
N ARG A 154 6.21 10.18 19.80
CA ARG A 154 5.56 9.16 20.63
C ARG A 154 4.06 9.32 20.51
N GLY A 155 3.41 8.43 19.75
CA GLY A 155 1.99 8.54 19.44
C GLY A 155 1.71 9.43 18.23
N GLU A 156 0.84 10.40 18.38
CA GLU A 156 0.27 11.20 17.30
C GLU A 156 1.05 12.48 16.97
N VAL A 157 0.97 12.91 15.73
CA VAL A 157 1.44 14.20 15.24
C VAL A 157 0.33 14.92 14.48
N LYS A 158 0.38 16.26 14.45
CA LYS A 158 -0.55 17.04 13.64
C LYS A 158 -0.31 16.79 12.16
N LEU A 159 -1.36 16.38 11.43
CA LEU A 159 -1.32 16.18 9.99
C LEU A 159 -1.64 17.49 9.24
N GLU A 160 -1.07 17.60 8.02
CA GLU A 160 -1.38 18.65 7.07
C GLU A 160 -2.80 18.49 6.50
N PRO A 161 -3.42 19.54 5.94
CA PRO A 161 -4.70 19.41 5.25
C PRO A 161 -4.65 18.42 4.06
N GLY A 162 -5.71 17.66 3.90
CA GLY A 162 -5.94 16.76 2.76
C GLY A 162 -6.73 17.43 1.63
N LEU A 163 -6.95 16.68 0.56
CA LEU A 163 -7.67 17.11 -0.64
C LEU A 163 -9.17 16.82 -0.60
N ILE A 164 -9.66 16.22 0.48
CA ILE A 164 -11.05 15.83 0.65
C ILE A 164 -11.58 16.25 2.03
N SER A 165 -12.85 16.54 2.10
CA SER A 165 -13.51 17.08 3.29
C SER A 165 -14.93 16.59 3.44
N ARG A 166 -15.39 16.38 4.68
CA ARG A 166 -16.78 16.15 5.02
C ARG A 166 -17.69 17.35 4.68
N ASP A 167 -17.10 18.56 4.54
CA ASP A 167 -17.84 19.75 4.10
C ASP A 167 -18.12 19.72 2.58
N GLY A 168 -17.58 18.69 1.85
CA GLY A 168 -17.80 18.42 0.45
C GLY A 168 -16.99 19.27 -0.51
N TRP A 169 -16.03 20.06 0.01
CA TRP A 169 -15.14 20.89 -0.81
C TRP A 169 -13.77 21.04 -0.15
N THR A 170 -12.77 21.30 -0.97
CA THR A 170 -11.44 21.76 -0.52
C THR A 170 -10.90 22.81 -1.48
N LEU A 171 -10.03 23.67 -0.98
CA LEU A 171 -9.34 24.69 -1.77
C LEU A 171 -7.83 24.49 -1.65
N VAL A 172 -7.16 24.29 -2.78
CA VAL A 172 -5.70 24.28 -2.84
C VAL A 172 -5.22 25.66 -3.31
N ASP A 173 -4.54 26.38 -2.44
CA ASP A 173 -3.87 27.65 -2.80
C ASP A 173 -2.50 27.33 -3.41
N ASP A 174 -2.38 27.61 -4.69
CA ASP A 174 -1.16 27.40 -5.51
C ASP A 174 -0.38 28.70 -5.73
N SER A 175 -0.88 29.86 -5.21
CA SER A 175 -0.40 31.20 -5.53
C SER A 175 1.10 31.42 -5.28
N ALA A 176 1.65 30.79 -4.25
CA ALA A 176 3.05 30.91 -3.85
C ALA A 176 3.94 29.74 -4.26
N ARG A 177 3.38 28.68 -4.86
CA ARG A 177 4.18 27.49 -5.23
C ARG A 177 5.12 27.81 -6.37
N PRO A 178 6.36 27.28 -6.33
CA PRO A 178 7.30 27.38 -7.45
C PRO A 178 6.73 26.74 -8.72
N LEU A 179 7.25 27.14 -9.85
CA LEU A 179 6.85 26.70 -11.17
C LEU A 179 7.98 25.90 -11.82
N PHE A 180 7.66 25.24 -12.93
CA PHE A 180 8.64 24.72 -13.87
C PHE A 180 8.85 25.72 -15.01
N ASP A 181 10.09 25.84 -15.48
CA ASP A 181 10.51 26.76 -16.55
C ASP A 181 10.10 26.29 -17.96
N SER A 182 9.56 25.09 -18.08
CA SER A 182 9.09 24.48 -19.32
C SER A 182 7.65 24.01 -19.21
N VAL A 183 6.95 24.06 -20.35
CA VAL A 183 5.63 23.42 -20.52
C VAL A 183 5.77 22.01 -21.12
N ASP A 184 6.97 21.61 -21.51
CA ASP A 184 7.27 20.31 -22.10
C ASP A 184 7.85 19.37 -21.05
N PHE A 185 7.09 18.32 -20.73
CA PHE A 185 7.45 17.25 -19.79
C PHE A 185 7.82 15.95 -20.50
N SER A 186 8.30 16.00 -21.74
CA SER A 186 8.73 14.83 -22.52
C SER A 186 10.09 14.25 -22.09
N PHE A 187 10.69 14.71 -21.00
CA PHE A 187 11.99 14.24 -20.50
C PHE A 187 12.02 12.73 -20.25
N ARG A 188 10.90 12.09 -20.01
CA ARG A 188 10.73 10.63 -19.91
C ARG A 188 11.10 9.88 -21.20
N ALA A 189 11.21 10.59 -22.33
CA ALA A 189 11.61 9.99 -23.60
C ALA A 189 13.12 9.72 -23.72
N GLY A 190 13.96 10.19 -22.79
CA GLY A 190 15.39 9.91 -22.70
C GLY A 190 16.25 11.14 -22.31
N GLU A 191 17.54 10.91 -22.12
CA GLU A 191 18.50 11.90 -21.59
C GLU A 191 18.58 13.23 -22.36
N GLN A 192 18.34 13.22 -23.66
CA GLN A 192 18.42 14.43 -24.48
C GLN A 192 17.12 15.24 -24.52
N SER A 193 16.08 14.76 -23.85
CA SER A 193 14.81 15.48 -23.77
C SER A 193 14.90 16.67 -22.83
N PRO A 194 14.06 17.69 -22.99
CA PRO A 194 13.99 18.81 -22.04
C PRO A 194 13.78 18.29 -20.63
N TRP A 195 14.52 18.85 -19.67
CA TRP A 195 14.36 18.56 -18.25
C TRP A 195 13.85 19.84 -17.57
N PRO A 196 12.54 19.94 -17.28
CA PRO A 196 11.97 21.11 -16.65
C PRO A 196 12.70 21.45 -15.36
N TRP A 197 13.01 22.71 -15.15
CA TRP A 197 13.73 23.18 -13.98
C TRP A 197 12.89 24.15 -13.16
N VAL A 198 13.30 24.40 -11.93
CA VAL A 198 12.57 25.30 -11.04
C VAL A 198 12.62 26.75 -11.54
N MET A 199 11.46 27.38 -11.53
CA MET A 199 11.26 28.80 -11.79
C MET A 199 10.42 29.41 -10.68
N LEU A 200 10.78 30.60 -10.24
CA LEU A 200 9.98 31.35 -9.27
C LEU A 200 8.80 32.02 -9.98
N ARG A 201 7.70 32.17 -9.28
CA ARG A 201 6.56 32.94 -9.81
C ARG A 201 6.96 34.38 -10.07
N PRO A 202 6.42 35.00 -11.15
CA PRO A 202 6.60 36.45 -11.39
C PRO A 202 6.13 37.27 -10.19
N ALA A 203 6.84 38.35 -9.89
CA ALA A 203 6.46 39.27 -8.83
C ALA A 203 5.09 39.92 -9.12
N GLY A 204 4.34 40.23 -8.08
CA GLY A 204 3.02 40.87 -8.15
C GLY A 204 1.97 40.12 -7.31
N GLU A 205 0.89 40.84 -7.02
CA GLU A 205 -0.22 40.26 -6.25
C GLU A 205 -1.06 39.36 -7.17
N ARG A 206 -1.25 38.11 -6.73
CA ARG A 206 -1.93 37.04 -7.47
C ARG A 206 -2.68 36.11 -6.55
N GLN A 207 -3.77 35.55 -7.06
CA GLN A 207 -4.46 34.40 -6.48
C GLN A 207 -4.53 33.32 -7.56
N ASP A 208 -4.14 32.10 -7.24
CA ASP A 208 -4.15 30.94 -8.11
C ASP A 208 -4.60 29.74 -7.30
N TRP A 209 -5.88 29.45 -7.39
CA TRP A 209 -6.56 28.50 -6.53
C TRP A 209 -7.20 27.38 -7.34
N TYR A 210 -7.22 26.18 -6.78
CA TYR A 210 -7.96 25.05 -7.31
C TYR A 210 -9.08 24.70 -6.33
N PHE A 211 -10.31 24.88 -6.76
CA PHE A 211 -11.50 24.54 -5.99
C PHE A 211 -12.00 23.16 -6.38
N PHE A 212 -11.99 22.23 -5.42
CA PHE A 212 -12.50 20.87 -5.52
C PHE A 212 -13.87 20.83 -4.84
N GLY A 213 -14.96 20.65 -5.61
CA GLY A 213 -16.34 20.60 -5.08
C GLY A 213 -16.98 19.25 -5.40
N TYR A 214 -16.47 18.19 -4.81
CA TYR A 214 -16.85 16.81 -5.11
C TYR A 214 -17.94 16.25 -4.19
N GLY A 215 -18.40 17.03 -3.19
CA GLY A 215 -19.27 16.46 -2.18
C GLY A 215 -18.55 15.33 -1.43
N HIS A 216 -19.20 14.19 -1.30
CA HIS A 216 -18.62 12.98 -0.72
C HIS A 216 -18.10 11.99 -1.77
N ASP A 217 -17.95 12.39 -3.02
CA ASP A 217 -17.26 11.59 -4.05
C ASP A 217 -15.73 11.75 -3.88
N TYR A 218 -15.21 11.20 -2.78
CA TYR A 218 -13.78 11.28 -2.42
C TYR A 218 -12.89 10.62 -3.47
N LYS A 219 -13.31 9.48 -4.00
CA LYS A 219 -12.57 8.77 -5.05
C LYS A 219 -12.53 9.60 -6.34
N GLY A 220 -13.61 10.25 -6.72
CA GLY A 220 -13.64 11.17 -7.86
C GLY A 220 -12.70 12.36 -7.67
N ALA A 221 -12.65 12.95 -6.47
CA ALA A 221 -11.74 14.05 -6.15
C ALA A 221 -10.26 13.65 -6.32
N LEU A 222 -9.87 12.51 -5.79
CA LEU A 222 -8.49 12.00 -5.86
C LEU A 222 -8.11 11.54 -7.26
N HIS A 223 -9.05 10.91 -7.98
CA HIS A 223 -8.86 10.55 -9.39
C HIS A 223 -8.59 11.80 -10.24
N ASP A 224 -9.42 12.82 -10.14
CA ASP A 224 -9.23 14.05 -10.90
C ASP A 224 -8.01 14.85 -10.42
N PHE A 225 -7.64 14.76 -9.13
CA PHE A 225 -6.38 15.30 -8.64
C PHE A 225 -5.19 14.67 -9.38
N THR A 226 -5.12 13.34 -9.49
CA THR A 226 -3.99 12.70 -10.18
C THR A 226 -3.96 12.98 -11.69
N ARG A 227 -5.09 13.32 -12.30
CA ARG A 227 -5.14 13.78 -13.70
C ARG A 227 -4.53 15.17 -13.91
N VAL A 228 -4.68 16.07 -12.92
CA VAL A 228 -4.10 17.44 -13.01
C VAL A 228 -2.73 17.53 -12.35
N ALA A 229 -2.46 16.71 -11.33
CA ALA A 229 -1.22 16.76 -10.55
C ALA A 229 -0.17 15.73 -11.00
N GLY A 230 -0.53 14.81 -11.90
CA GLY A 230 0.29 13.68 -12.32
C GLY A 230 -0.05 12.40 -11.54
N LYS A 231 0.21 11.27 -12.16
CA LYS A 231 -0.13 9.95 -11.62
C LYS A 231 0.73 9.57 -10.42
N ILE A 232 0.19 8.72 -9.59
CA ILE A 232 0.94 7.95 -8.60
C ILE A 232 1.77 6.90 -9.36
N PRO A 233 3.09 6.77 -9.16
CA PRO A 233 3.90 5.78 -9.87
C PRO A 233 3.50 4.36 -9.48
N LEU A 234 3.76 3.40 -10.37
CA LEU A 234 3.75 1.99 -10.03
C LEU A 234 5.17 1.58 -9.63
N PRO A 235 5.49 1.40 -8.33
CA PRO A 235 6.81 0.97 -7.92
C PRO A 235 7.21 -0.38 -8.54
N PRO A 236 8.52 -0.65 -8.71
CA PRO A 236 8.97 -1.99 -9.06
C PRO A 236 8.42 -3.05 -8.10
N ARG A 237 8.07 -4.23 -8.61
CA ARG A 237 7.41 -5.28 -7.81
C ARG A 237 8.19 -5.67 -6.56
N PHE A 238 9.52 -5.70 -6.61
CA PHE A 238 10.36 -6.05 -5.47
C PHE A 238 10.17 -5.10 -4.27
N ALA A 239 9.72 -3.86 -4.50
CA ALA A 239 9.46 -2.90 -3.42
C ALA A 239 8.38 -3.37 -2.44
N PHE A 240 7.48 -4.25 -2.86
CA PHE A 240 6.39 -4.78 -2.04
C PHE A 240 6.76 -6.04 -1.24
N GLY A 241 7.97 -6.59 -1.42
CA GLY A 241 8.53 -7.63 -0.57
C GLY A 241 9.05 -7.08 0.77
N ALA A 242 9.74 -7.90 1.54
CA ALA A 242 10.32 -7.48 2.81
C ALA A 242 11.67 -6.81 2.60
N TRP A 243 11.94 -5.76 3.38
CA TRP A 243 13.22 -5.05 3.39
C TRP A 243 13.90 -5.21 4.73
N TRP A 244 15.19 -5.58 4.71
CA TRP A 244 16.04 -5.48 5.87
C TRP A 244 16.71 -4.10 5.91
N SER A 245 16.58 -3.42 7.03
CA SER A 245 17.24 -2.15 7.31
C SER A 245 17.60 -2.08 8.80
N ARG A 246 18.78 -1.57 9.09
CA ARG A 246 19.23 -1.25 10.45
C ARG A 246 20.35 -0.24 10.38
N TYR A 247 20.30 0.82 11.16
CA TYR A 247 21.44 1.68 11.39
C TYR A 247 22.47 0.92 12.20
N TRP A 248 23.48 0.38 11.53
CA TRP A 248 24.54 -0.43 12.11
C TRP A 248 25.75 -0.48 11.17
N SER A 249 26.98 -0.50 11.75
CA SER A 249 28.22 -0.57 10.97
C SER A 249 28.48 -2.01 10.50
N TYR A 250 27.64 -2.52 9.61
CA TYR A 250 27.86 -3.83 9.00
C TYR A 250 29.05 -3.79 8.03
N SER A 251 29.91 -4.81 8.10
CA SER A 251 30.84 -5.16 7.01
C SER A 251 30.12 -5.98 5.93
N ASP A 252 30.70 -6.08 4.75
CA ASP A 252 30.28 -6.97 3.68
C ASP A 252 30.10 -8.42 4.17
N GLN A 253 31.05 -8.93 4.96
CA GLN A 253 30.99 -10.28 5.54
C GLN A 253 29.84 -10.44 6.54
N GLU A 254 29.57 -9.45 7.38
CA GLU A 254 28.46 -9.49 8.31
C GLU A 254 27.10 -9.43 7.58
N PHE A 255 27.00 -8.67 6.50
CA PHE A 255 25.82 -8.72 5.64
C PHE A 255 25.64 -10.09 4.97
N GLU A 256 26.69 -10.71 4.45
CA GLU A 256 26.61 -12.06 3.88
C GLU A 256 26.16 -13.10 4.92
N GLN A 257 26.68 -13.00 6.15
CA GLN A 257 26.23 -13.85 7.26
C GLN A 257 24.75 -13.60 7.60
N LEU A 258 24.32 -12.35 7.62
CA LEU A 258 22.94 -11.98 7.86
C LEU A 258 22.01 -12.56 6.76
N LEU A 259 22.36 -12.41 5.50
CA LEU A 259 21.60 -12.97 4.38
C LEU A 259 21.54 -14.50 4.44
N GLN A 260 22.64 -15.15 4.86
CA GLN A 260 22.63 -16.58 5.10
C GLN A 260 21.68 -16.97 6.24
N GLN A 261 21.56 -16.17 7.30
CA GLN A 261 20.61 -16.42 8.39
C GLN A 261 19.15 -16.28 7.91
N PHE A 262 18.82 -15.27 7.11
CA PHE A 262 17.48 -15.16 6.48
C PHE A 262 17.12 -16.44 5.73
N ARG A 263 18.04 -16.99 4.93
CA ARG A 263 17.83 -18.25 4.19
C ARG A 263 17.68 -19.46 5.13
N THR A 264 18.52 -19.54 6.16
CA THR A 264 18.52 -20.67 7.13
C THR A 264 17.21 -20.74 7.91
N HIS A 265 16.59 -19.58 8.17
CA HIS A 265 15.31 -19.47 8.87
C HIS A 265 14.09 -19.40 7.94
N ASP A 266 14.28 -19.61 6.64
CA ASP A 266 13.22 -19.54 5.63
C ASP A 266 12.42 -18.23 5.68
N ILE A 267 13.10 -17.10 5.82
CA ILE A 267 12.49 -15.76 5.89
C ILE A 267 12.67 -15.07 4.54
N PRO A 268 11.59 -14.77 3.81
CA PRO A 268 11.64 -14.03 2.55
C PRO A 268 12.25 -12.63 2.74
N LEU A 269 13.12 -12.24 1.77
CA LEU A 269 13.73 -10.92 1.72
C LEU A 269 13.84 -10.46 0.26
N SER A 270 13.60 -9.18 0.00
CA SER A 270 13.67 -8.59 -1.34
C SER A 270 14.67 -7.45 -1.45
N VAL A 271 14.87 -6.68 -0.38
CA VAL A 271 15.73 -5.49 -0.39
C VAL A 271 16.66 -5.49 0.81
N LEU A 272 17.94 -5.20 0.54
CA LEU A 272 18.97 -4.93 1.54
C LEU A 272 19.25 -3.43 1.57
N VAL A 273 19.02 -2.80 2.72
CA VAL A 273 19.31 -1.39 2.96
C VAL A 273 20.64 -1.26 3.68
N MET A 274 21.56 -0.49 3.12
CA MET A 274 22.82 -0.10 3.76
C MET A 274 22.67 1.34 4.28
N ASP A 275 22.68 1.47 5.60
CA ASP A 275 22.56 2.75 6.29
C ASP A 275 23.89 3.50 6.34
N ILE A 276 23.94 4.71 6.88
CA ILE A 276 25.02 5.70 6.71
C ILE A 276 26.46 5.17 6.85
N ASP A 277 26.66 4.12 7.63
CA ASP A 277 28.01 3.55 7.82
C ASP A 277 28.59 2.85 6.56
N TRP A 278 27.82 2.78 5.45
CA TRP A 278 28.35 2.35 4.17
C TRP A 278 29.50 3.26 3.68
N HIS A 279 29.50 4.54 4.12
CA HIS A 279 30.59 5.50 3.91
C HIS A 279 31.28 5.83 5.23
N PRO A 280 32.50 6.40 5.22
CA PRO A 280 33.19 6.86 6.43
C PRO A 280 32.35 7.95 7.13
N THR A 281 32.09 7.76 8.41
CA THR A 281 31.29 8.66 9.24
C THR A 281 32.10 9.31 10.35
N PHE A 282 31.71 10.46 10.83
CA PHE A 282 32.19 11.19 12.03
C PHE A 282 33.69 11.09 12.37
N ASN A 283 34.05 10.17 13.28
CA ASN A 283 35.43 10.01 13.78
C ASN A 283 36.41 9.47 12.73
N GLU A 284 35.90 8.75 11.74
CA GLU A 284 36.77 8.10 10.74
C GLU A 284 37.33 9.10 9.75
N VAL A 285 36.62 10.25 9.54
CA VAL A 285 36.96 11.20 8.48
C VAL A 285 37.53 12.52 9.04
N VAL A 286 36.91 13.12 10.03
CA VAL A 286 37.17 14.51 10.42
C VAL A 286 37.15 14.81 11.91
N GLY A 287 36.77 13.85 12.74
CA GLY A 287 36.57 14.08 14.20
C GLY A 287 35.14 14.59 14.50
N ASN A 288 34.65 14.26 15.69
CA ASN A 288 33.25 14.34 16.11
C ASN A 288 32.62 15.75 16.12
N ASP A 289 33.44 16.81 16.14
CA ASP A 289 32.95 18.17 16.45
C ASP A 289 33.03 19.15 15.26
N LYS A 290 33.39 18.67 14.06
CA LYS A 290 33.53 19.54 12.89
C LYS A 290 32.19 19.74 12.17
N GLN A 291 31.97 20.97 11.75
CA GLN A 291 30.78 21.41 11.00
C GLN A 291 31.21 21.95 9.62
N ASP A 292 30.30 21.87 8.69
CA ASP A 292 30.41 22.59 7.41
C ASP A 292 30.12 24.09 7.58
N ALA A 293 30.18 24.85 6.49
CA ALA A 293 29.92 26.28 6.50
C ALA A 293 28.45 26.64 6.84
N SER A 294 27.54 25.69 6.74
CA SER A 294 26.11 25.83 7.10
C SER A 294 25.80 25.42 8.54
N GLY A 295 26.80 24.92 9.27
CA GLY A 295 26.69 24.47 10.65
C GLY A 295 26.23 23.00 10.80
N HIS A 296 26.12 22.23 9.71
CA HIS A 296 25.82 20.81 9.81
C HIS A 296 27.05 20.03 10.28
N ARG A 297 26.82 19.07 11.18
CA ARG A 297 27.88 18.17 11.63
C ARG A 297 28.38 17.34 10.46
N LEU A 298 29.70 17.38 10.19
CA LEU A 298 30.32 16.53 9.19
C LEU A 298 30.30 15.05 9.60
N GLY A 299 30.19 14.17 8.58
CA GLY A 299 30.11 12.73 8.75
C GLY A 299 28.71 12.12 8.57
N TRP A 300 27.64 12.96 8.50
CA TRP A 300 26.35 12.50 8.00
C TRP A 300 26.36 12.31 6.48
N THR A 301 26.93 13.29 5.77
CA THR A 301 27.10 13.26 4.32
C THR A 301 28.33 12.47 3.93
N GLY A 302 28.20 11.54 3.00
CA GLY A 302 29.31 10.82 2.38
C GLY A 302 28.87 10.10 1.11
N TYR A 303 29.84 9.90 0.20
CA TYR A 303 29.61 9.31 -1.12
C TYR A 303 30.70 8.30 -1.52
N SER A 304 31.64 8.03 -0.66
CA SER A 304 32.72 7.09 -0.89
C SER A 304 32.57 5.88 0.02
N TRP A 305 32.76 4.69 -0.49
CA TRP A 305 32.67 3.48 0.31
C TRP A 305 33.65 3.47 1.46
N ASN A 306 33.18 3.08 2.63
CA ASN A 306 34.03 2.75 3.76
C ASN A 306 34.81 1.46 3.47
N LYS A 307 36.04 1.62 3.00
CA LYS A 307 36.88 0.49 2.57
C LYS A 307 37.30 -0.47 3.71
N LEU A 308 37.11 -0.06 4.96
CA LEU A 308 37.30 -0.96 6.10
C LEU A 308 36.14 -1.95 6.24
N LEU A 309 34.93 -1.51 5.92
CA LEU A 309 33.73 -2.35 5.97
C LEU A 309 33.45 -3.04 4.64
N PHE A 310 33.74 -2.35 3.54
CA PHE A 310 33.48 -2.81 2.16
C PHE A 310 34.77 -2.71 1.33
N PRO A 311 35.73 -3.66 1.48
CA PRO A 311 36.98 -3.67 0.71
C PRO A 311 36.74 -3.79 -0.81
N ASP A 312 35.73 -4.57 -1.22
CA ASP A 312 35.28 -4.76 -2.60
C ASP A 312 33.78 -4.56 -2.72
N PRO A 313 33.30 -3.31 -2.81
CA PRO A 313 31.86 -3.04 -2.90
C PRO A 313 31.19 -3.67 -4.12
N ALA A 314 31.84 -3.67 -5.28
CA ALA A 314 31.26 -4.21 -6.51
C ALA A 314 31.07 -5.74 -6.42
N GLY A 315 32.05 -6.45 -5.87
CA GLY A 315 31.94 -7.89 -5.61
C GLY A 315 30.82 -8.22 -4.61
N PHE A 316 30.73 -7.43 -3.53
CA PHE A 316 29.63 -7.57 -2.56
C PHE A 316 28.25 -7.35 -3.19
N LEU A 317 28.07 -6.25 -3.92
CA LEU A 317 26.79 -5.95 -4.58
C LEU A 317 26.40 -7.01 -5.61
N SER A 318 27.38 -7.53 -6.37
CA SER A 318 27.14 -8.66 -7.29
C SER A 318 26.63 -9.90 -6.54
N SER A 319 27.25 -10.24 -5.40
CA SER A 319 26.82 -11.37 -4.56
C SER A 319 25.39 -11.20 -4.04
N VAL A 320 25.02 -9.98 -3.64
CA VAL A 320 23.65 -9.66 -3.19
C VAL A 320 22.64 -9.83 -4.34
N HIS A 321 23.00 -9.36 -5.53
CA HIS A 321 22.15 -9.49 -6.73
C HIS A 321 22.01 -10.95 -7.22
N ASP A 322 23.08 -11.75 -7.12
CA ASP A 322 23.04 -13.18 -7.45
C ASP A 322 22.06 -13.94 -6.56
N GLN A 323 21.86 -13.46 -5.32
CA GLN A 323 20.83 -13.96 -4.42
C GLN A 323 19.41 -13.46 -4.75
N GLY A 324 19.28 -12.62 -5.76
CA GLY A 324 17.99 -12.06 -6.20
C GLY A 324 17.48 -10.88 -5.38
N LEU A 325 18.34 -10.24 -4.58
CA LEU A 325 18.00 -9.08 -3.76
C LEU A 325 18.31 -7.77 -4.49
N LYS A 326 17.67 -6.70 -4.06
CA LYS A 326 17.91 -5.32 -4.48
C LYS A 326 18.59 -4.54 -3.36
N THR A 327 19.30 -3.48 -3.74
CA THR A 327 20.15 -2.71 -2.80
C THR A 327 19.83 -1.23 -2.83
N THR A 328 19.94 -0.59 -1.66
CA THR A 328 19.83 0.86 -1.52
C THR A 328 20.80 1.40 -0.49
N LEU A 329 21.25 2.64 -0.71
CA LEU A 329 22.09 3.41 0.20
C LEU A 329 21.29 4.55 0.82
N ASN A 330 21.47 4.77 2.12
CA ASN A 330 21.05 5.98 2.81
C ASN A 330 21.98 7.15 2.44
N ILE A 331 21.41 8.28 2.07
CA ILE A 331 22.12 9.50 1.65
C ILE A 331 21.62 10.72 2.42
N HIS A 332 22.56 11.53 2.95
CA HIS A 332 22.37 12.79 3.61
C HIS A 332 23.18 13.87 2.87
N PRO A 333 22.62 14.64 1.95
CA PRO A 333 23.43 15.42 0.99
C PRO A 333 23.90 16.80 1.45
N ALA A 334 23.40 17.33 2.59
CA ALA A 334 23.50 18.75 2.92
C ALA A 334 24.94 19.34 3.02
N SER A 335 25.92 18.54 3.50
CA SER A 335 27.30 19.01 3.64
C SER A 335 28.09 19.03 2.31
N GLY A 336 27.42 18.80 1.19
CA GLY A 336 28.04 18.83 -0.13
C GLY A 336 29.11 17.77 -0.36
N ILE A 337 30.02 17.98 -1.28
CA ILE A 337 31.07 17.02 -1.64
C ILE A 337 32.39 17.48 -1.02
N GLN A 338 32.89 16.70 -0.09
CA GLN A 338 34.06 17.02 0.71
C GLN A 338 35.36 16.56 0.02
N PRO A 339 36.53 17.19 0.34
CA PRO A 339 37.80 16.86 -0.30
C PRO A 339 38.32 15.43 -0.16
N TRP A 340 37.78 14.67 0.79
CA TRP A 340 38.17 13.26 0.97
C TRP A 340 37.32 12.27 0.18
N GLU A 341 36.27 12.76 -0.50
CA GLU A 341 35.41 11.91 -1.33
C GLU A 341 36.13 11.50 -2.63
N ASP A 342 35.94 10.23 -3.03
CA ASP A 342 36.53 9.70 -4.26
C ASP A 342 36.04 10.49 -5.49
N SER A 343 34.83 11.00 -5.46
CA SER A 343 34.21 11.82 -6.51
C SER A 343 34.66 13.29 -6.51
N TYR A 344 35.27 13.76 -5.41
CA TYR A 344 35.60 15.18 -5.22
C TYR A 344 36.42 15.81 -6.34
N PRO A 345 37.55 15.20 -6.81
CA PRO A 345 38.38 15.85 -7.84
C PRO A 345 37.62 16.12 -9.15
N ALA A 346 36.71 15.21 -9.53
CA ALA A 346 35.92 15.38 -10.76
C ALA A 346 34.82 16.43 -10.55
N MET A 347 34.10 16.33 -9.44
CA MET A 347 33.03 17.27 -9.10
C MET A 347 33.56 18.70 -8.91
N ALA A 348 34.67 18.89 -8.16
CA ALA A 348 35.29 20.19 -7.94
C ALA A 348 35.67 20.86 -9.25
N ARG A 349 36.39 20.16 -10.13
CA ARG A 349 36.76 20.69 -11.45
C ARG A 349 35.55 21.10 -12.29
N SER A 350 34.49 20.28 -12.29
CA SER A 350 33.28 20.57 -13.05
C SER A 350 32.56 21.84 -12.57
N MET A 351 32.68 22.12 -11.26
CA MET A 351 32.16 23.35 -10.66
C MET A 351 33.12 24.53 -10.67
N GLY A 352 34.30 24.38 -11.28
CA GLY A 352 35.31 25.45 -11.41
C GLY A 352 36.14 25.65 -10.16
N ILE A 353 36.20 24.66 -9.26
CA ILE A 353 37.03 24.64 -8.05
C ILE A 353 38.30 23.84 -8.37
N ASP A 354 39.48 24.41 -8.06
CA ASP A 354 40.72 23.65 -8.11
C ASP A 354 40.77 22.60 -7.00
N PRO A 355 40.85 21.30 -7.33
CA PRO A 355 40.90 20.24 -6.31
C PRO A 355 42.09 20.37 -5.34
N GLU A 356 43.21 20.93 -5.76
CA GLU A 356 44.37 21.15 -4.91
C GLU A 356 44.11 22.17 -3.80
N SER A 357 43.10 23.04 -3.97
CA SER A 357 42.69 24.00 -2.94
C SER A 357 42.02 23.34 -1.75
N LYS A 358 41.52 22.09 -1.92
CA LYS A 358 40.72 21.36 -0.93
C LYS A 358 39.49 22.11 -0.45
N GLN A 359 38.96 23.04 -1.24
CA GLN A 359 37.70 23.71 -1.01
C GLN A 359 36.56 22.73 -1.35
N TYR A 360 35.68 22.38 -0.37
CA TYR A 360 34.54 21.50 -0.63
C TYR A 360 33.57 22.13 -1.64
N VAL A 361 32.79 21.28 -2.32
CA VAL A 361 31.73 21.71 -3.21
C VAL A 361 30.43 21.84 -2.43
N PRO A 362 29.90 23.05 -2.18
CA PRO A 362 28.66 23.22 -1.43
C PRO A 362 27.47 22.57 -2.14
N PHE A 363 26.57 21.98 -1.36
CA PHE A 363 25.32 21.46 -1.89
C PHE A 363 24.42 22.57 -2.43
N ASN A 364 23.93 22.43 -3.64
CA ASN A 364 23.02 23.40 -4.28
C ASN A 364 22.16 22.74 -5.35
N ILE A 365 21.20 21.94 -4.94
CA ILE A 365 20.38 21.12 -5.84
C ILE A 365 19.47 21.94 -6.76
N THR A 366 19.23 23.23 -6.50
CA THR A 366 18.46 24.11 -7.36
C THR A 366 19.27 24.72 -8.51
N ASP A 367 20.60 24.62 -8.45
CA ASP A 367 21.48 24.93 -9.57
C ASP A 367 21.56 23.73 -10.52
N LYS A 368 21.05 23.89 -11.74
CA LYS A 368 21.01 22.81 -12.72
C LYS A 368 22.40 22.27 -13.07
N LYS A 369 23.40 23.15 -13.14
CA LYS A 369 24.80 22.77 -13.38
C LYS A 369 25.32 21.88 -12.23
N PHE A 370 25.02 22.26 -10.98
CA PHE A 370 25.37 21.44 -9.82
C PHE A 370 24.67 20.08 -9.90
N ALA A 371 23.35 20.07 -10.12
CA ALA A 371 22.56 18.83 -10.17
C ALA A 371 23.07 17.87 -11.26
N ASP A 372 23.28 18.35 -12.50
CA ASP A 372 23.81 17.52 -13.59
C ASP A 372 25.19 16.92 -13.24
N ASN A 373 26.08 17.70 -12.63
CA ASN A 373 27.40 17.23 -12.24
C ASN A 373 27.36 16.30 -11.02
N TYR A 374 26.47 16.57 -10.06
CA TYR A 374 26.26 15.73 -8.89
C TYR A 374 25.76 14.33 -9.29
N LEU A 375 24.74 14.28 -10.15
CA LEU A 375 24.27 12.99 -10.67
C LEU A 375 25.41 12.27 -11.42
N LYS A 376 26.03 12.94 -12.37
CA LYS A 376 27.08 12.35 -13.23
C LYS A 376 28.30 11.85 -12.49
N TYR A 377 28.83 12.60 -11.54
CA TYR A 377 30.12 12.31 -10.92
C TYR A 377 30.01 11.68 -9.54
N VAL A 378 28.83 11.76 -8.87
CA VAL A 378 28.67 11.28 -7.51
C VAL A 378 27.67 10.12 -7.48
N ILE A 379 26.48 10.27 -8.07
CA ILE A 379 25.38 9.30 -7.92
C ILE A 379 25.46 8.16 -8.95
N HIS A 380 25.57 8.46 -10.26
CA HIS A 380 25.63 7.42 -11.30
C HIS A 380 26.81 6.43 -11.11
N PRO A 381 28.00 6.83 -10.61
CA PRO A 381 29.05 5.85 -10.28
C PRO A 381 28.62 4.80 -9.25
N LEU A 382 27.80 5.17 -8.25
CA LEU A 382 27.25 4.22 -7.28
C LEU A 382 26.24 3.27 -7.91
N GLU A 383 25.37 3.80 -8.77
CA GLU A 383 24.43 2.98 -9.54
C GLU A 383 25.13 1.99 -10.47
N HIS A 384 26.18 2.43 -11.16
CA HIS A 384 26.99 1.57 -12.03
C HIS A 384 27.74 0.47 -11.28
N GLN A 385 27.99 0.67 -9.97
CA GLN A 385 28.55 -0.37 -9.09
C GLN A 385 27.52 -1.41 -8.66
N GLY A 386 26.21 -1.11 -8.79
CA GLY A 386 25.13 -2.03 -8.48
C GLY A 386 24.11 -1.52 -7.46
N ILE A 387 24.05 -0.23 -7.19
CA ILE A 387 22.98 0.33 -6.36
C ILE A 387 21.71 0.49 -7.20
N ASP A 388 20.61 -0.13 -6.76
CA ASP A 388 19.35 -0.13 -7.51
C ASP A 388 18.55 1.16 -7.34
N PHE A 389 18.56 1.76 -6.15
CA PHE A 389 17.88 3.03 -5.84
C PHE A 389 18.47 3.67 -4.59
N PHE A 390 18.00 4.88 -4.20
CA PHE A 390 18.54 5.61 -3.06
C PHE A 390 17.47 5.89 -2.01
N TRP A 391 17.92 5.95 -0.75
CA TRP A 391 17.18 6.46 0.38
C TRP A 391 17.68 7.88 0.71
N LEU A 392 16.86 8.90 0.40
CA LEU A 392 17.11 10.29 0.76
C LEU A 392 16.51 10.59 2.12
N ASP A 393 17.37 10.69 3.11
CA ASP A 393 16.96 10.95 4.47
C ASP A 393 17.10 12.45 4.83
N TRP A 394 17.25 12.79 6.08
CA TRP A 394 17.42 14.17 6.54
C TRP A 394 18.62 14.88 5.91
N GLN A 395 18.78 16.16 6.25
CA GLN A 395 19.93 16.99 5.86
C GLN A 395 20.02 17.27 4.34
N GLN A 396 18.86 17.63 3.77
CA GLN A 396 18.81 18.26 2.48
C GLN A 396 18.93 19.80 2.54
N GLU A 397 19.38 20.36 3.68
CA GLU A 397 19.29 21.75 4.13
C GLU A 397 17.86 22.17 4.52
N ASP A 398 17.75 23.21 5.37
CA ASP A 398 16.45 23.76 5.80
C ASP A 398 15.79 24.60 4.71
N ALA A 399 16.60 25.23 3.83
CA ALA A 399 16.14 26.03 2.72
C ALA A 399 17.10 25.95 1.52
N THR A 400 16.56 26.04 0.33
CA THR A 400 17.37 26.20 -0.89
C THR A 400 17.79 27.67 -1.08
N LYS A 401 18.73 27.92 -2.00
CA LYS A 401 19.10 29.30 -2.40
C LYS A 401 17.98 30.04 -3.12
N LEU A 402 16.93 29.33 -3.56
CA LEU A 402 15.75 29.90 -4.17
C LEU A 402 14.63 29.97 -3.14
N ALA A 403 14.21 31.17 -2.75
CA ALA A 403 13.16 31.38 -1.76
C ALA A 403 11.85 30.67 -2.15
N GLY A 404 11.22 29.98 -1.19
CA GLY A 404 9.97 29.26 -1.38
C GLY A 404 10.12 27.85 -2.00
N VAL A 405 11.34 27.43 -2.34
CA VAL A 405 11.60 26.08 -2.83
C VAL A 405 11.98 25.17 -1.65
N ASN A 406 11.15 24.17 -1.38
CA ASN A 406 11.44 23.17 -0.36
C ASN A 406 12.56 22.22 -0.88
N PRO A 407 13.68 22.09 -0.16
CA PRO A 407 14.81 21.26 -0.60
C PRO A 407 14.46 19.78 -0.73
N THR A 408 13.67 19.23 0.19
CA THR A 408 13.21 17.84 0.14
C THR A 408 12.37 17.60 -1.10
N TRP A 409 11.39 18.48 -1.36
CA TRP A 409 10.53 18.34 -2.53
C TRP A 409 11.34 18.35 -3.83
N TRP A 410 12.28 19.30 -3.95
CA TRP A 410 13.05 19.48 -5.17
C TRP A 410 14.09 18.37 -5.38
N LEU A 411 14.72 17.91 -4.31
CA LEU A 411 15.66 16.79 -4.39
C LEU A 411 14.95 15.49 -4.82
N ASN A 412 13.76 15.24 -4.30
CA ASN A 412 12.95 14.09 -4.71
C ASN A 412 12.63 14.13 -6.22
N TYR A 413 12.25 15.31 -6.74
CA TYR A 413 12.05 15.51 -8.17
C TYR A 413 13.30 15.19 -8.98
N VAL A 414 14.45 15.76 -8.59
CA VAL A 414 15.71 15.58 -9.33
C VAL A 414 16.10 14.11 -9.41
N PHE A 415 16.11 13.39 -8.29
CA PHE A 415 16.50 11.98 -8.27
C PHE A 415 15.53 11.07 -9.00
N PHE A 416 14.24 11.29 -8.81
CA PHE A 416 13.23 10.42 -9.42
C PHE A 416 13.21 10.60 -10.95
N THR A 417 13.18 11.85 -11.41
CA THR A 417 13.11 12.14 -12.85
C THR A 417 14.43 11.86 -13.60
N ASP A 418 15.56 11.84 -12.89
CA ASP A 418 16.82 11.38 -13.48
C ASP A 418 16.75 9.90 -13.87
N GLN A 419 16.22 9.04 -12.99
CA GLN A 419 15.99 7.63 -13.31
C GLN A 419 15.02 7.44 -14.48
N GLU A 420 13.95 8.27 -14.57
CA GLU A 420 13.02 8.23 -15.70
C GLU A 420 13.73 8.63 -17.01
N ARG A 421 14.62 9.65 -16.98
CA ARG A 421 15.44 10.06 -18.13
C ARG A 421 16.38 8.96 -18.60
N GLU A 422 16.90 8.15 -17.70
CA GLU A 422 17.68 6.94 -17.99
C GLU A 422 16.84 5.74 -18.42
N LYS A 423 15.52 5.90 -18.55
CA LYS A 423 14.55 4.85 -18.91
C LYS A 423 14.52 3.70 -17.90
N LYS A 424 14.77 3.98 -16.64
CA LYS A 424 14.56 3.06 -15.53
C LYS A 424 13.11 3.16 -15.04
N ARG A 425 12.62 2.12 -14.42
CA ARG A 425 11.42 2.19 -13.60
C ARG A 425 11.81 2.85 -12.28
N ALA A 426 11.56 4.15 -12.20
CA ALA A 426 12.05 4.97 -11.11
C ALA A 426 11.53 4.51 -9.74
N LEU A 427 12.42 4.48 -8.77
CA LEU A 427 12.14 4.22 -7.37
C LEU A 427 13.01 5.11 -6.50
N LEU A 428 12.39 5.81 -5.58
CA LEU A 428 13.06 6.65 -4.61
C LEU A 428 12.44 6.43 -3.24
N PHE A 429 13.26 6.27 -2.24
CA PHE A 429 12.86 6.18 -0.84
C PHE A 429 13.24 7.49 -0.14
N HIS A 430 12.22 8.27 0.32
CA HIS A 430 12.44 9.66 0.70
C HIS A 430 11.39 10.19 1.69
N ARG A 431 11.59 11.40 2.22
CA ARG A 431 10.64 12.07 3.10
C ARG A 431 9.62 12.91 2.32
N TRP A 432 8.43 13.09 2.90
CA TRP A 432 7.40 13.97 2.36
C TRP A 432 7.86 15.43 2.31
N GLY A 433 7.76 16.06 1.15
CA GLY A 433 8.12 17.46 0.91
C GLY A 433 6.93 18.38 0.60
N GLY A 434 5.71 17.85 0.59
CA GLY A 434 4.50 18.61 0.28
C GLY A 434 3.74 18.14 -0.96
N LEU A 435 2.61 18.78 -1.24
CA LEU A 435 1.72 18.40 -2.34
C LEU A 435 2.45 18.38 -3.69
N GLY A 436 2.26 17.31 -4.44
CA GLY A 436 2.98 17.00 -5.67
C GLY A 436 4.05 15.92 -5.50
N ASN A 437 4.55 15.67 -4.27
CA ASN A 437 5.51 14.58 -4.02
C ASN A 437 4.92 13.17 -4.17
N HIS A 438 3.61 13.03 -4.28
CA HIS A 438 2.99 11.74 -4.60
C HIS A 438 3.51 11.11 -5.89
N ARG A 439 4.12 11.90 -6.78
CA ARG A 439 4.73 11.45 -8.04
C ARG A 439 6.07 10.73 -7.86
N TYR A 440 6.72 10.84 -6.70
CA TYR A 440 8.13 10.44 -6.53
C TYR A 440 8.34 9.42 -5.42
N GLN A 441 7.30 8.68 -4.96
CA GLN A 441 7.33 7.74 -3.83
C GLN A 441 8.27 6.56 -4.08
N ILE A 442 8.79 6.03 -2.98
CA ILE A 442 8.21 5.64 -1.67
C ILE A 442 8.57 6.65 -0.56
N GLY A 443 7.66 6.82 0.40
CA GLY A 443 7.87 7.69 1.56
C GLY A 443 8.56 6.99 2.73
N PHE A 444 9.43 7.70 3.45
CA PHE A 444 10.01 7.33 4.73
C PHE A 444 9.42 8.20 5.83
N SER A 445 8.80 7.58 6.84
CA SER A 445 8.06 8.33 7.87
C SER A 445 8.94 8.90 8.98
N GLY A 446 10.18 8.42 9.13
CA GLY A 446 11.11 8.93 10.14
C GLY A 446 11.27 8.04 11.36
N ASP A 447 12.10 8.53 12.30
CA ASP A 447 12.65 7.85 13.46
C ASP A 447 11.67 7.85 14.65
N THR A 448 10.59 7.09 14.58
CA THR A 448 9.55 7.06 15.61
C THR A 448 9.98 6.28 16.86
N ILE A 449 9.34 6.56 18.00
CA ILE A 449 9.64 5.89 19.27
C ILE A 449 9.03 4.47 19.30
N SER A 450 9.77 3.49 19.82
CA SER A 450 9.38 2.07 19.93
C SER A 450 8.42 1.83 21.10
N VAL A 451 7.17 2.26 20.96
CA VAL A 451 6.11 2.11 21.98
C VAL A 451 4.75 1.83 21.34
N TRP A 452 3.82 1.29 22.12
CA TRP A 452 2.46 0.98 21.69
C TRP A 452 1.70 2.20 21.12
N ASP A 453 1.85 3.37 21.73
CA ASP A 453 1.19 4.60 21.25
C ASP A 453 1.63 4.95 19.82
N SER A 454 2.90 4.70 19.49
CA SER A 454 3.42 4.93 18.14
C SER A 454 2.86 3.91 17.15
N LEU A 455 2.77 2.64 17.53
CA LEU A 455 2.10 1.62 16.71
C LEU A 455 0.62 1.99 16.49
N ALA A 456 -0.07 2.44 17.54
CA ALA A 456 -1.49 2.80 17.44
C ALA A 456 -1.78 3.94 16.45
N PHE A 457 -0.82 4.82 16.23
CA PHE A 457 -0.98 5.92 15.26
C PHE A 457 -0.65 5.53 13.81
N GLN A 458 0.16 4.50 13.59
CA GLN A 458 0.66 4.14 12.25
C GLN A 458 -0.44 3.80 11.23
N PRO A 459 -1.50 3.02 11.57
CA PRO A 459 -2.56 2.72 10.61
C PRO A 459 -3.29 3.97 10.12
N TYR A 460 -3.69 4.84 11.04
CA TYR A 460 -4.36 6.11 10.71
C TYR A 460 -3.47 7.03 9.87
N PHE A 461 -2.22 7.24 10.28
CA PHE A 461 -1.25 8.06 9.56
C PHE A 461 -1.05 7.57 8.12
N THR A 462 -0.95 6.24 7.93
CA THR A 462 -0.75 5.65 6.62
C THR A 462 -1.99 5.77 5.74
N ALA A 463 -3.17 5.53 6.31
CA ALA A 463 -4.42 5.60 5.58
C ALA A 463 -4.75 7.02 5.10
N THR A 464 -4.60 8.02 5.99
CA THR A 464 -4.89 9.43 5.66
C THR A 464 -3.91 10.03 4.65
N ALA A 465 -2.70 9.49 4.51
CA ALA A 465 -1.75 9.92 3.49
C ALA A 465 -2.29 9.73 2.06
N SER A 466 -3.18 8.75 1.87
CA SER A 466 -3.88 8.56 0.59
C SER A 466 -4.78 9.74 0.21
N ASN A 467 -5.22 10.58 1.17
CA ASN A 467 -5.99 11.82 0.94
C ASN A 467 -5.21 12.90 0.17
N VAL A 468 -3.90 12.72 0.02
CA VAL A 468 -3.02 13.58 -0.80
C VAL A 468 -2.27 12.79 -1.87
N GLY A 469 -2.73 11.56 -2.16
CA GLY A 469 -2.11 10.65 -3.13
C GLY A 469 -0.77 10.05 -2.68
N TYR A 470 -0.34 10.28 -1.44
CA TYR A 470 0.95 9.80 -0.94
C TYR A 470 0.78 8.45 -0.22
N THR A 471 0.50 7.41 -0.99
CA THR A 471 -0.03 6.14 -0.50
C THR A 471 1.02 5.09 -0.13
N TYR A 472 2.31 5.25 -0.54
CA TYR A 472 3.34 4.24 -0.30
C TYR A 472 4.29 4.66 0.83
N TRP A 473 3.80 4.65 2.08
CA TRP A 473 4.65 4.87 3.24
C TRP A 473 5.45 3.61 3.62
N SER A 474 6.71 3.83 3.96
CA SER A 474 7.58 2.89 4.69
C SER A 474 7.83 3.43 6.08
N HIS A 475 7.54 2.63 7.08
CA HIS A 475 7.76 2.95 8.48
C HIS A 475 8.91 2.14 9.04
N ASP A 476 9.47 2.59 10.15
CA ASP A 476 10.39 1.80 10.95
C ASP A 476 9.58 0.75 11.72
N ILE A 477 9.41 -0.45 11.14
CA ILE A 477 8.70 -1.55 11.79
C ILE A 477 9.47 -1.98 13.05
N GLY A 478 8.81 -1.80 14.22
CA GLY A 478 9.42 -1.97 15.53
C GLY A 478 9.84 -0.65 16.18
N GLY A 479 9.72 0.48 15.49
CA GLY A 479 10.18 1.79 15.93
C GLY A 479 11.71 1.96 15.84
N HIS A 480 12.18 3.20 15.97
CA HIS A 480 13.59 3.54 15.83
C HIS A 480 14.30 3.59 17.20
N GLN A 481 13.75 4.32 18.17
CA GLN A 481 14.35 4.56 19.48
C GLN A 481 13.39 4.14 20.61
N PRO A 482 13.93 3.86 21.83
CA PRO A 482 15.33 3.92 22.26
C PRO A 482 16.14 2.63 22.08
N GLY A 483 15.53 1.50 21.69
CA GLY A 483 16.30 0.29 21.48
C GLY A 483 15.54 -1.00 21.74
N GLN A 484 15.56 -1.51 22.96
CA GLN A 484 14.81 -2.74 23.28
C GLN A 484 13.32 -2.55 23.00
N ILE A 485 12.75 -3.59 22.41
CA ILE A 485 11.32 -3.65 22.14
C ILE A 485 10.77 -4.97 22.72
N GLU A 486 9.61 -4.90 23.35
CA GLU A 486 8.92 -6.09 23.82
C GLU A 486 8.61 -7.04 22.66
N PRO A 487 8.78 -8.35 22.82
CA PRO A 487 8.49 -9.31 21.75
C PRO A 487 7.08 -9.18 21.17
N GLU A 488 6.07 -8.95 22.00
CA GLU A 488 4.70 -8.77 21.55
C GLU A 488 4.53 -7.49 20.75
N LEU A 489 5.05 -6.34 21.22
CA LEU A 489 4.99 -5.10 20.48
C LEU A 489 5.63 -5.24 19.09
N TYR A 490 6.77 -5.94 19.00
CA TYR A 490 7.43 -6.14 17.71
C TYR A 490 6.63 -7.07 16.80
N LEU A 491 6.06 -8.16 17.32
CA LEU A 491 5.16 -9.03 16.58
C LEU A 491 3.96 -8.24 16.03
N ARG A 492 3.24 -7.49 16.88
CA ARG A 492 2.08 -6.70 16.44
C ARG A 492 2.44 -5.63 15.42
N TRP A 493 3.64 -5.06 15.53
CA TRP A 493 4.12 -4.12 14.53
C TRP A 493 4.40 -4.80 13.18
N ILE A 494 4.95 -6.01 13.18
CA ILE A 494 5.14 -6.81 11.97
C ILE A 494 3.79 -7.25 11.39
N GLU A 495 2.84 -7.69 12.22
CA GLU A 495 1.49 -8.06 11.78
C GLU A 495 0.78 -6.91 11.06
N TRP A 496 0.87 -5.69 11.60
CA TRP A 496 0.43 -4.51 10.88
C TRP A 496 1.28 -4.28 9.63
N GLY A 497 2.58 -4.44 9.70
CA GLY A 497 3.53 -4.21 8.61
C GLY A 497 3.24 -5.02 7.36
N ILE A 498 2.78 -6.27 7.50
CA ILE A 498 2.44 -7.10 6.33
C ILE A 498 1.19 -6.62 5.58
N PHE A 499 0.33 -5.84 6.23
CA PHE A 499 -0.81 -5.14 5.63
C PHE A 499 -0.56 -3.62 5.51
N SER A 500 0.69 -3.18 5.52
CA SER A 500 1.13 -1.83 5.16
C SER A 500 1.68 -1.80 3.73
N PRO A 501 1.85 -0.63 3.10
CA PRO A 501 2.35 -0.58 1.73
C PRO A 501 3.76 -1.17 1.58
N ILE A 502 4.67 -0.85 2.48
CA ILE A 502 6.07 -1.31 2.45
C ILE A 502 6.42 -1.95 3.80
N LEU A 503 6.88 -3.19 3.77
CA LEU A 503 7.35 -3.92 4.94
C LEU A 503 8.87 -3.75 5.08
N ARG A 504 9.31 -2.83 5.95
CA ARG A 504 10.71 -2.58 6.24
C ARG A 504 10.96 -2.56 7.75
N THR A 505 11.72 -3.50 8.25
CA THR A 505 12.20 -3.44 9.64
C THR A 505 13.34 -2.43 9.72
N HIS A 506 13.37 -1.61 10.79
CA HIS A 506 14.46 -0.67 11.01
C HIS A 506 14.64 -0.35 12.48
N THR A 507 15.82 0.16 12.86
CA THR A 507 16.12 0.63 14.21
C THR A 507 17.42 1.42 14.27
N THR A 508 17.62 2.15 15.37
CA THR A 508 18.83 2.92 15.70
C THR A 508 20.07 2.05 15.96
N LYS A 509 21.23 2.68 15.96
CA LYS A 509 22.54 2.07 16.25
C LYS A 509 22.68 1.80 17.76
N ASN A 510 21.90 0.85 18.26
CA ASN A 510 21.94 0.37 19.63
C ASN A 510 22.04 -1.18 19.61
N PRO A 511 23.03 -1.81 20.27
CA PRO A 511 23.13 -3.27 20.34
C PRO A 511 21.88 -3.98 20.87
N GLU A 512 21.15 -3.32 21.77
CA GLU A 512 19.91 -3.86 22.36
C GLU A 512 18.69 -3.72 21.44
N ALA A 513 18.80 -2.92 20.38
CA ALA A 513 17.74 -2.72 19.40
C ALA A 513 17.71 -3.85 18.35
N GLU A 514 17.30 -5.04 18.76
CA GLU A 514 17.25 -6.21 17.88
C GLU A 514 16.09 -6.13 16.89
N ARG A 515 16.32 -6.53 15.63
CA ARG A 515 15.30 -6.65 14.59
C ARG A 515 15.37 -7.96 13.84
N ARG A 516 16.37 -8.82 14.12
CA ARG A 516 16.44 -10.19 13.59
C ARG A 516 15.37 -11.02 14.28
N ILE A 517 14.29 -11.35 13.57
CA ILE A 517 13.13 -12.02 14.15
C ILE A 517 13.45 -13.37 14.80
N TRP A 518 14.47 -14.09 14.31
CA TRP A 518 14.95 -15.36 14.89
C TRP A 518 15.70 -15.19 16.22
N ALA A 519 16.01 -13.97 16.64
CA ALA A 519 16.62 -13.69 17.93
C ALA A 519 15.59 -13.59 19.08
N TYR A 520 14.32 -13.58 18.76
CA TYR A 520 13.24 -13.52 19.74
C TYR A 520 12.85 -14.92 20.24
N PRO A 521 12.31 -15.04 21.47
CA PRO A 521 11.86 -16.33 21.97
C PRO A 521 10.63 -16.84 21.22
N GLU A 522 10.44 -18.17 21.22
CA GLU A 522 9.18 -18.75 20.77
C GLU A 522 8.04 -18.39 21.75
N PRO A 523 6.81 -18.21 21.28
CA PRO A 523 6.33 -18.40 19.89
C PRO A 523 6.57 -17.19 18.97
N TYR A 524 7.08 -16.07 19.46
CA TYR A 524 7.18 -14.81 18.71
C TYR A 524 8.01 -14.95 17.43
N SER A 525 9.14 -15.63 17.48
CA SER A 525 10.03 -15.82 16.35
C SER A 525 9.34 -16.55 15.19
N ASP A 526 8.62 -17.63 15.46
CA ASP A 526 7.90 -18.37 14.43
C ASP A 526 6.69 -17.58 13.89
N LEU A 527 5.95 -16.88 14.74
CA LEU A 527 4.83 -16.03 14.31
C LEU A 527 5.30 -14.87 13.42
N MET A 528 6.39 -14.22 13.76
CA MET A 528 7.00 -13.18 12.92
C MET A 528 7.44 -13.76 11.56
N ARG A 529 8.07 -14.95 11.54
CA ARG A 529 8.44 -15.65 10.30
C ARG A 529 7.21 -15.94 9.44
N GLN A 530 6.12 -16.43 10.02
CA GLN A 530 4.87 -16.65 9.30
C GLN A 530 4.32 -15.36 8.69
N CYS A 531 4.45 -14.23 9.36
CA CYS A 531 4.08 -12.91 8.82
C CYS A 531 4.90 -12.57 7.56
N PHE A 532 6.22 -12.75 7.57
CA PHE A 532 7.07 -12.50 6.39
C PHE A 532 6.69 -13.42 5.22
N VAL A 533 6.44 -14.70 5.50
CA VAL A 533 5.96 -15.67 4.50
C VAL A 533 4.62 -15.21 3.91
N ARG A 534 3.65 -14.84 4.75
CA ARG A 534 2.33 -14.35 4.31
C ARG A 534 2.45 -13.09 3.44
N ARG A 535 3.33 -12.14 3.80
CA ARG A 535 3.60 -10.96 2.99
C ARG A 535 4.11 -11.31 1.59
N ASP A 536 5.05 -12.24 1.51
CA ASP A 536 5.61 -12.65 0.23
C ASP A 536 4.59 -13.42 -0.61
N GLU A 537 3.80 -14.29 0.01
CA GLU A 537 2.70 -14.98 -0.68
C GLU A 537 1.67 -13.99 -1.28
N MET A 538 1.42 -12.87 -0.63
CA MET A 538 0.44 -11.87 -1.09
C MET A 538 0.94 -10.93 -2.20
N GLN A 539 2.18 -11.01 -2.64
CA GLN A 539 2.74 -10.10 -3.64
C GLN A 539 1.92 -9.97 -4.93
N PRO A 540 1.35 -11.03 -5.53
CA PRO A 540 0.52 -10.90 -6.72
C PRO A 540 -0.73 -10.03 -6.50
N TYR A 541 -1.36 -10.17 -5.34
CA TYR A 541 -2.48 -9.31 -4.94
C TYR A 541 -2.03 -7.87 -4.76
N ILE A 542 -1.02 -7.63 -3.92
CA ILE A 542 -0.50 -6.28 -3.61
C ILE A 542 -0.06 -5.56 -4.88
N TYR A 543 0.64 -6.25 -5.77
CA TYR A 543 1.11 -5.65 -7.01
C TYR A 543 -0.02 -5.31 -7.98
N THR A 544 -1.06 -6.15 -8.02
CA THR A 544 -2.28 -5.85 -8.78
C THR A 544 -3.00 -4.62 -8.23
N GLU A 545 -3.14 -4.51 -6.90
CA GLU A 545 -3.77 -3.37 -6.26
C GLU A 545 -2.92 -2.09 -6.42
N ALA A 546 -1.58 -2.20 -6.43
CA ALA A 546 -0.69 -1.08 -6.74
C ALA A 546 -0.86 -0.62 -8.21
N ARG A 547 -1.08 -1.54 -9.15
CA ARG A 547 -1.41 -1.17 -10.53
C ARG A 547 -2.76 -0.44 -10.62
N LYS A 548 -3.77 -0.88 -9.89
CA LYS A 548 -5.05 -0.16 -9.80
C LYS A 548 -4.87 1.23 -9.19
N THR A 549 -4.01 1.37 -8.19
CA THR A 549 -3.63 2.66 -7.60
C THR A 549 -3.04 3.61 -8.65
N HIS A 550 -2.09 3.12 -9.45
CA HIS A 550 -1.51 3.89 -10.55
C HIS A 550 -2.54 4.34 -11.59
N ASP A 551 -3.48 3.46 -11.94
CA ASP A 551 -4.50 3.74 -12.96
C ASP A 551 -5.61 4.67 -12.46
N SER A 552 -6.00 4.55 -11.19
CA SER A 552 -7.16 5.26 -10.62
C SER A 552 -6.80 6.51 -9.80
N GLY A 553 -5.57 6.60 -9.27
CA GLY A 553 -5.20 7.60 -8.27
C GLY A 553 -5.70 7.30 -6.85
N ILE A 554 -6.32 6.13 -6.63
CA ILE A 554 -6.83 5.72 -5.32
C ILE A 554 -5.83 4.78 -4.67
N GLY A 555 -5.30 5.15 -3.51
CA GLY A 555 -4.38 4.31 -2.77
C GLY A 555 -4.99 2.95 -2.43
N PHE A 556 -4.26 1.85 -2.64
CA PHE A 556 -4.77 0.53 -2.27
C PHE A 556 -4.89 0.36 -0.75
N LEU A 557 -4.12 1.11 0.03
CA LEU A 557 -4.38 1.30 1.45
C LEU A 557 -5.12 2.63 1.62
N HIS A 558 -6.39 2.59 2.01
CA HIS A 558 -7.20 3.79 2.13
C HIS A 558 -8.24 3.69 3.26
N PRO A 559 -8.67 4.84 3.82
CA PRO A 559 -9.67 4.88 4.87
C PRO A 559 -11.03 4.36 4.41
N LEU A 560 -11.83 3.85 5.35
CA LEU A 560 -13.15 3.27 5.08
C LEU A 560 -14.15 4.28 4.49
N TYR A 561 -14.03 5.57 4.80
CA TYR A 561 -14.92 6.61 4.26
C TYR A 561 -14.79 6.82 2.74
N TYR A 562 -13.78 6.26 2.07
CA TYR A 562 -13.74 6.27 0.59
C TYR A 562 -14.86 5.45 -0.02
N ASP A 563 -15.23 4.35 0.63
CA ASP A 563 -16.26 3.42 0.17
C ASP A 563 -17.61 3.66 0.84
N TRP A 564 -17.61 4.18 2.08
CA TRP A 564 -18.81 4.41 2.90
C TRP A 564 -18.84 5.83 3.46
N PRO A 565 -18.88 6.86 2.59
CA PRO A 565 -18.77 8.26 3.02
C PRO A 565 -19.97 8.75 3.86
N GLU A 566 -21.12 8.06 3.77
CA GLU A 566 -22.32 8.43 4.53
C GLU A 566 -22.45 7.70 5.88
N ALA A 567 -21.53 6.77 6.18
CA ALA A 567 -21.49 6.07 7.45
C ALA A 567 -20.60 6.83 8.45
N PRO A 568 -21.15 7.36 9.56
CA PRO A 568 -20.34 8.03 10.59
C PRO A 568 -19.21 7.16 11.12
N GLU A 569 -19.48 5.88 11.28
CA GLU A 569 -18.54 4.88 11.81
C GLU A 569 -17.29 4.75 10.94
N ALA A 570 -17.40 4.97 9.63
CA ALA A 570 -16.25 4.93 8.72
C ALA A 570 -15.21 6.04 9.00
N TYR A 571 -15.60 7.09 9.71
CA TYR A 571 -14.72 8.18 10.16
C TYR A 571 -14.21 7.97 11.57
N ASP A 572 -14.95 7.23 12.39
CA ASP A 572 -14.60 6.93 13.78
C ASP A 572 -13.62 5.76 13.88
N ALA A 573 -13.70 4.80 12.95
CA ALA A 573 -12.85 3.62 12.84
C ALA A 573 -11.46 3.97 12.24
N LYS A 574 -10.70 4.82 12.92
CA LYS A 574 -9.45 5.42 12.40
C LYS A 574 -8.34 4.41 12.11
N ASN A 575 -8.29 3.31 12.86
CA ASN A 575 -7.26 2.29 12.71
C ASN A 575 -7.61 1.24 11.66
N GLU A 576 -8.88 1.22 11.24
CA GLU A 576 -9.36 0.32 10.21
C GLU A 576 -9.18 0.93 8.82
N TYR A 577 -8.80 0.10 7.87
CA TYR A 577 -8.60 0.54 6.49
C TYR A 577 -8.85 -0.60 5.50
N MET A 578 -9.14 -0.23 4.27
CA MET A 578 -9.14 -1.17 3.16
C MET A 578 -7.70 -1.38 2.66
N PHE A 579 -7.34 -2.64 2.47
CA PHE A 579 -6.09 -3.06 1.84
C PHE A 579 -6.43 -3.73 0.49
N GLY A 580 -6.43 -2.93 -0.56
CA GLY A 580 -7.03 -3.26 -1.85
C GLY A 580 -8.57 -3.27 -1.79
N ASP A 581 -9.19 -3.84 -2.80
CA ASP A 581 -10.64 -3.86 -2.92
C ASP A 581 -11.33 -4.91 -2.04
N SER A 582 -10.57 -5.87 -1.51
CA SER A 582 -11.09 -7.13 -0.97
C SER A 582 -10.86 -7.34 0.52
N ILE A 583 -9.88 -6.66 1.11
CA ILE A 583 -9.43 -6.89 2.48
C ILE A 583 -9.68 -5.65 3.34
N LEU A 584 -10.29 -5.83 4.51
CA LEU A 584 -10.31 -4.85 5.59
C LEU A 584 -9.34 -5.32 6.67
N ALA A 585 -8.49 -4.44 7.17
CA ALA A 585 -7.56 -4.70 8.26
C ALA A 585 -7.85 -3.78 9.46
N ASP A 586 -7.81 -4.36 10.65
CA ASP A 586 -7.94 -3.68 11.95
C ASP A 586 -6.79 -4.11 12.86
N PRO A 587 -5.58 -3.53 12.73
CA PRO A 587 -4.39 -3.98 13.44
C PRO A 587 -4.55 -3.93 14.96
N ILE A 588 -4.04 -4.94 15.66
CA ILE A 588 -3.93 -4.93 17.11
C ILE A 588 -2.86 -3.91 17.52
N THR A 589 -3.26 -2.92 18.30
CA THR A 589 -2.41 -1.82 18.77
C THR A 589 -2.27 -1.75 20.29
N GLN A 590 -2.67 -2.81 20.97
CA GLN A 590 -2.58 -2.97 22.42
C GLN A 590 -2.11 -4.40 22.75
N PRO A 591 -1.42 -4.59 23.87
CA PRO A 591 -0.98 -5.92 24.27
C PRO A 591 -2.16 -6.82 24.65
N VAL A 592 -1.92 -8.14 24.61
CA VAL A 592 -2.89 -9.11 25.15
C VAL A 592 -3.16 -8.84 26.62
N ALA A 593 -4.40 -9.05 27.03
CA ALA A 593 -4.77 -8.99 28.46
C ALA A 593 -4.08 -10.12 29.22
N LYS A 594 -3.49 -9.80 30.38
CA LYS A 594 -2.71 -10.76 31.16
C LYS A 594 -3.51 -11.96 31.64
N ASP A 595 -4.80 -11.76 31.90
CA ASP A 595 -5.71 -12.79 32.44
C ASP A 595 -6.29 -13.71 31.37
N SER A 596 -6.51 -13.23 30.14
CA SER A 596 -7.10 -14.01 29.05
C SER A 596 -6.10 -14.42 27.96
N GLN A 597 -4.92 -13.79 27.92
CA GLN A 597 -3.94 -13.92 26.83
C GLN A 597 -4.53 -13.57 25.44
N LEU A 598 -5.56 -12.72 25.41
CA LEU A 598 -6.21 -12.25 24.20
C LEU A 598 -6.16 -10.73 24.11
N ALA A 599 -5.89 -10.22 22.93
CA ALA A 599 -6.09 -8.82 22.60
C ALA A 599 -7.55 -8.60 22.16
N LYS A 600 -8.17 -7.52 22.62
CA LYS A 600 -9.53 -7.15 22.23
C LYS A 600 -9.52 -5.92 21.34
N THR A 601 -10.32 -5.95 20.30
CA THR A 601 -10.57 -4.78 19.46
C THR A 601 -12.05 -4.67 19.13
N ALA A 602 -12.52 -3.43 18.89
CA ALA A 602 -13.86 -3.16 18.39
C ALA A 602 -13.75 -2.84 16.91
N VAL A 603 -14.17 -3.76 16.05
CA VAL A 603 -14.14 -3.60 14.60
C VAL A 603 -15.50 -3.14 14.07
N TRP A 604 -15.49 -2.13 13.22
CA TRP A 604 -16.66 -1.77 12.44
C TRP A 604 -16.63 -2.46 11.07
N LEU A 605 -17.50 -3.43 10.90
CA LEU A 605 -17.67 -4.08 9.60
C LEU A 605 -18.65 -3.29 8.75
N PRO A 606 -18.23 -2.78 7.59
CA PRO A 606 -19.11 -2.09 6.66
C PRO A 606 -20.22 -3.01 6.11
N PRO A 607 -21.27 -2.44 5.46
CA PRO A 607 -22.34 -3.23 4.84
C PRO A 607 -21.82 -4.34 3.93
N GLY A 608 -22.27 -5.57 4.14
CA GLY A 608 -21.88 -6.75 3.39
C GLY A 608 -21.62 -7.96 4.29
N ASP A 609 -21.16 -9.03 3.68
CA ASP A 609 -20.74 -10.24 4.37
C ASP A 609 -19.22 -10.34 4.33
N TRP A 610 -18.62 -10.64 5.49
CA TRP A 610 -17.19 -10.66 5.72
C TRP A 610 -16.75 -12.01 6.28
N PHE A 611 -15.53 -12.37 6.00
CA PHE A 611 -14.88 -13.58 6.50
C PHE A 611 -13.62 -13.19 7.26
N GLU A 612 -13.58 -13.42 8.56
CA GLU A 612 -12.41 -13.18 9.40
C GLU A 612 -11.37 -14.25 9.07
N TRP A 613 -10.24 -13.84 8.51
CA TRP A 613 -9.33 -14.75 7.82
C TRP A 613 -8.78 -15.86 8.71
N ASP A 614 -8.24 -15.51 9.88
CA ASP A 614 -7.53 -16.47 10.73
C ASP A 614 -8.47 -17.31 11.61
N THR A 615 -9.66 -16.83 11.90
CA THR A 615 -10.63 -17.58 12.73
C THR A 615 -11.68 -18.35 11.92
N GLY A 616 -11.88 -17.96 10.67
CA GLY A 616 -12.93 -18.53 9.84
C GLY A 616 -14.35 -18.07 10.18
N ALA A 617 -14.49 -17.01 10.99
CA ALA A 617 -15.82 -16.49 11.35
C ALA A 617 -16.46 -15.76 10.17
N ARG A 618 -17.75 -16.01 9.94
CA ARG A 618 -18.58 -15.28 8.98
C ARG A 618 -19.33 -14.20 9.71
N LEU A 619 -19.11 -12.96 9.33
CA LEU A 619 -19.63 -11.79 9.99
C LEU A 619 -20.41 -10.96 9.00
N LYS A 620 -21.42 -10.27 9.51
CA LYS A 620 -22.30 -9.44 8.68
C LYS A 620 -22.28 -7.99 9.16
N GLY A 621 -22.00 -7.08 8.23
CA GLY A 621 -22.14 -5.64 8.44
C GLY A 621 -23.44 -5.07 7.82
N PRO A 622 -23.81 -3.79 8.16
CA PRO A 622 -23.05 -2.93 9.06
C PRO A 622 -23.19 -3.33 10.53
N ALA A 623 -22.07 -3.45 11.24
CA ALA A 623 -22.06 -3.78 12.65
C ALA A 623 -20.71 -3.40 13.28
N THR A 624 -20.73 -2.91 14.52
CA THR A 624 -19.54 -2.83 15.35
C THR A 624 -19.52 -4.03 16.31
N LEU A 625 -18.44 -4.80 16.23
CA LEU A 625 -18.31 -6.07 16.97
C LEU A 625 -17.06 -6.01 17.84
N GLU A 626 -17.19 -6.42 19.10
CA GLU A 626 -16.02 -6.71 19.95
C GLU A 626 -15.47 -8.09 19.57
N ARG A 627 -14.19 -8.12 19.19
CA ARG A 627 -13.50 -9.35 18.80
C ARG A 627 -12.27 -9.57 19.67
N SER A 628 -11.88 -10.83 19.85
CA SER A 628 -10.73 -11.23 20.66
C SER A 628 -9.80 -12.11 19.83
N PHE A 629 -8.49 -11.82 19.90
CA PHE A 629 -7.46 -12.47 19.10
C PHE A 629 -6.29 -12.91 19.96
N SER A 630 -5.79 -14.13 19.71
CA SER A 630 -4.53 -14.61 20.29
C SER A 630 -3.33 -13.98 19.59
N LEU A 631 -2.10 -14.30 20.05
CA LEU A 631 -0.87 -13.82 19.41
C LEU A 631 -0.71 -14.30 17.96
N SER A 632 -1.30 -15.43 17.60
CA SER A 632 -1.20 -16.01 16.25
C SER A 632 -2.23 -15.46 15.25
N GLN A 633 -3.16 -14.61 15.70
CA GLN A 633 -4.31 -14.17 14.93
C GLN A 633 -4.24 -12.67 14.62
N ILE A 634 -4.49 -12.32 13.38
CA ILE A 634 -4.51 -10.93 12.89
C ILE A 634 -5.96 -10.57 12.52
N PRO A 635 -6.49 -9.43 13.01
CA PRO A 635 -7.83 -8.97 12.63
C PRO A 635 -7.88 -8.50 11.18
N VAL A 636 -8.10 -9.44 10.28
CA VAL A 636 -8.18 -9.21 8.83
C VAL A 636 -9.42 -9.88 8.28
N TYR A 637 -10.18 -9.15 7.51
CA TYR A 637 -11.50 -9.55 7.01
C TYR A 637 -11.52 -9.49 5.50
N ALA A 638 -11.80 -10.62 4.85
CA ALA A 638 -12.03 -10.66 3.42
C ALA A 638 -13.53 -10.49 3.11
N LYS A 639 -13.87 -9.69 2.10
CA LYS A 639 -15.27 -9.65 1.60
C LYS A 639 -15.69 -11.02 1.12
N ALA A 640 -16.93 -11.39 1.36
CA ALA A 640 -17.47 -12.68 0.89
C ALA A 640 -17.29 -12.83 -0.64
N GLY A 641 -16.68 -13.94 -1.03
CA GLY A 641 -16.39 -14.27 -2.42
C GLY A 641 -15.16 -13.57 -2.99
N SER A 642 -14.34 -12.90 -2.19
CA SER A 642 -13.07 -12.33 -2.67
C SER A 642 -12.18 -13.40 -3.28
N ILE A 643 -11.52 -13.05 -4.38
CA ILE A 643 -10.48 -13.83 -5.04
C ILE A 643 -9.17 -13.12 -4.79
N ILE A 644 -8.28 -13.73 -4.02
CA ILE A 644 -6.96 -13.17 -3.69
C ILE A 644 -5.89 -14.03 -4.35
N PRO A 645 -5.26 -13.53 -5.43
CA PRO A 645 -4.13 -14.22 -6.03
C PRO A 645 -2.91 -14.13 -5.13
N MET A 646 -2.21 -15.25 -4.98
CA MET A 646 -1.04 -15.39 -4.14
C MET A 646 0.03 -16.21 -4.89
N GLN A 647 1.23 -16.29 -4.33
CA GLN A 647 2.33 -17.11 -4.84
C GLN A 647 2.91 -17.98 -3.71
N PRO A 648 3.65 -19.03 -3.99
CA PRO A 648 4.49 -19.68 -2.97
C PRO A 648 5.54 -18.69 -2.46
N ALA A 649 5.78 -18.67 -1.16
CA ALA A 649 6.82 -17.82 -0.58
C ALA A 649 8.20 -18.17 -1.15
N THR A 650 9.02 -17.17 -1.40
CA THR A 650 10.38 -17.30 -1.97
C THR A 650 11.37 -16.42 -1.21
N ASN A 651 12.60 -16.89 -1.06
CA ASN A 651 13.70 -16.14 -0.44
C ASN A 651 14.44 -15.22 -1.43
N SER A 652 13.74 -14.74 -2.45
CA SER A 652 14.32 -13.94 -3.52
C SER A 652 13.27 -12.97 -4.06
N SER A 653 13.71 -11.82 -4.59
CA SER A 653 12.83 -10.91 -5.34
C SER A 653 12.34 -11.49 -6.67
N LYS A 654 12.88 -12.65 -7.07
CA LYS A 654 12.41 -13.39 -8.24
C LYS A 654 11.04 -13.98 -7.91
N THR A 655 10.07 -13.70 -8.76
CA THR A 655 8.73 -14.25 -8.62
C THR A 655 8.76 -15.76 -8.78
N SER A 656 8.28 -16.50 -7.79
CA SER A 656 7.89 -17.88 -8.03
C SER A 656 6.60 -17.85 -8.84
N THR A 657 6.65 -18.30 -10.05
CA THR A 657 5.50 -18.28 -10.96
C THR A 657 4.63 -19.52 -10.86
N GLU A 658 5.04 -20.54 -10.11
CA GLU A 658 4.35 -21.82 -10.06
C GLU A 658 4.31 -22.47 -8.68
N PRO A 659 3.12 -22.93 -8.30
CA PRO A 659 1.80 -22.64 -8.86
C PRO A 659 1.32 -21.22 -8.53
N LEU A 660 0.53 -20.56 -9.38
CA LEU A 660 -0.23 -19.39 -8.94
C LEU A 660 -1.31 -19.85 -7.98
N ILE A 661 -1.34 -19.25 -6.79
CA ILE A 661 -2.31 -19.60 -5.77
C ILE A 661 -3.52 -18.67 -5.90
N LEU A 662 -4.73 -19.23 -5.93
CA LEU A 662 -5.98 -18.48 -5.92
C LEU A 662 -6.74 -18.80 -4.64
N SER A 663 -6.71 -17.89 -3.66
CA SER A 663 -7.53 -18.00 -2.47
C SER A 663 -8.91 -17.41 -2.74
N VAL A 664 -9.96 -18.28 -2.76
CA VAL A 664 -11.35 -17.85 -2.96
C VAL A 664 -12.10 -18.00 -1.65
N PHE A 665 -12.45 -16.84 -1.10
CA PHE A 665 -13.13 -16.77 0.19
C PHE A 665 -14.60 -17.18 0.09
N PRO A 666 -15.23 -17.60 1.19
CA PRO A 666 -16.59 -18.11 1.19
C PRO A 666 -17.58 -17.17 0.50
N MET A 667 -18.34 -17.71 -0.44
CA MET A 667 -19.34 -17.00 -1.23
C MET A 667 -20.75 -17.17 -0.66
N ASN A 668 -21.60 -16.23 -0.92
CA ASN A 668 -23.04 -16.39 -0.71
C ASN A 668 -23.66 -17.24 -1.82
N ASN A 669 -24.74 -17.94 -1.49
CA ASN A 669 -25.47 -18.74 -2.48
C ASN A 669 -25.96 -17.86 -3.65
N GLY A 670 -25.67 -18.30 -4.87
CA GLY A 670 -25.98 -17.54 -6.09
C GLY A 670 -25.01 -16.39 -6.40
N GLN A 671 -23.96 -16.18 -5.60
CA GLN A 671 -22.99 -15.12 -5.83
C GLN A 671 -22.07 -15.43 -7.02
N VAL A 672 -21.71 -14.38 -7.72
CA VAL A 672 -20.65 -14.37 -8.74
C VAL A 672 -19.62 -13.32 -8.35
N SER A 673 -18.36 -13.70 -8.38
CA SER A 673 -17.20 -12.83 -8.07
C SER A 673 -16.22 -12.85 -9.24
N THR A 674 -15.55 -11.72 -9.46
CA THR A 674 -14.53 -11.57 -10.49
C THR A 674 -13.31 -10.86 -9.94
N TYR A 675 -12.16 -11.18 -10.49
CA TYR A 675 -10.89 -10.49 -10.25
C TYR A 675 -10.07 -10.45 -11.52
N ARG A 676 -9.23 -9.44 -11.70
CA ARG A 676 -8.26 -9.37 -12.80
C ARG A 676 -6.87 -9.25 -12.20
N LEU A 677 -6.06 -10.30 -12.35
CA LEU A 677 -4.67 -10.31 -11.94
C LEU A 677 -3.83 -9.53 -12.96
N TYR A 678 -2.99 -8.64 -12.48
CA TYR A 678 -2.02 -7.87 -13.27
C TYR A 678 -0.62 -8.47 -13.17
N GLU A 679 0.08 -8.51 -14.30
CA GLU A 679 1.47 -8.94 -14.38
C GLU A 679 2.24 -8.13 -15.44
N ASP A 680 3.52 -7.87 -15.17
CA ASP A 680 4.50 -7.27 -16.09
C ASP A 680 5.91 -7.81 -15.78
N ALA A 681 6.95 -7.24 -16.39
CA ALA A 681 8.34 -7.63 -16.13
C ALA A 681 8.82 -7.34 -14.69
N GLY A 682 8.11 -6.49 -13.93
CA GLY A 682 8.32 -6.20 -12.52
C GLY A 682 9.26 -5.03 -12.22
N ASP A 683 10.22 -4.72 -13.07
CA ASP A 683 11.26 -3.71 -12.79
C ASP A 683 11.60 -2.79 -13.98
N THR A 684 10.88 -2.92 -15.10
CA THR A 684 11.08 -2.07 -16.29
C THR A 684 9.91 -1.10 -16.47
N PRO A 685 10.11 0.06 -17.13
CA PRO A 685 9.03 0.99 -17.45
C PRO A 685 8.16 0.54 -18.64
N ALA A 686 8.43 -0.61 -19.24
CA ALA A 686 7.78 -1.09 -20.46
C ALA A 686 6.26 -1.28 -20.30
N TYR A 687 5.76 -1.43 -19.09
CA TYR A 687 4.31 -1.47 -18.80
C TYR A 687 3.57 -0.21 -19.27
N GLU A 688 4.22 0.95 -19.30
CA GLU A 688 3.67 2.23 -19.79
C GLU A 688 3.42 2.20 -21.30
N SER A 689 4.19 1.42 -22.04
CA SER A 689 4.01 1.18 -23.47
C SER A 689 3.16 -0.06 -23.79
N GLY A 690 2.48 -0.63 -22.78
CA GLY A 690 1.57 -1.74 -22.95
C GLY A 690 2.18 -3.14 -22.81
N GLU A 691 3.46 -3.26 -22.41
CA GLU A 691 4.08 -4.55 -22.12
C GLU A 691 3.66 -5.05 -20.74
N ASN A 692 2.41 -5.48 -20.64
CA ASN A 692 1.79 -6.02 -19.46
C ASN A 692 0.69 -7.01 -19.83
N ALA A 693 0.20 -7.74 -18.85
CA ALA A 693 -0.84 -8.73 -19.05
C ALA A 693 -1.85 -8.75 -17.92
N TRP A 694 -3.08 -9.13 -18.24
CA TRP A 694 -4.18 -9.29 -17.31
C TRP A 694 -4.77 -10.69 -17.43
N THR A 695 -5.00 -11.34 -16.30
CA THR A 695 -5.69 -12.65 -16.24
C THR A 695 -7.05 -12.46 -15.58
N PRO A 696 -8.16 -12.55 -16.35
CA PRO A 696 -9.50 -12.51 -15.76
C PRO A 696 -9.83 -13.81 -15.04
N ILE A 697 -10.30 -13.70 -13.80
CA ILE A 697 -10.68 -14.82 -12.94
C ILE A 697 -12.12 -14.63 -12.49
N ARG A 698 -12.92 -15.69 -12.53
CA ARG A 698 -14.33 -15.68 -12.12
C ARG A 698 -14.61 -16.87 -11.21
N ALA A 699 -15.34 -16.63 -10.12
CA ALA A 699 -15.88 -17.68 -9.28
C ALA A 699 -17.42 -17.54 -9.20
N SER A 700 -18.15 -18.65 -9.19
CA SER A 700 -19.61 -18.64 -9.04
C SER A 700 -20.09 -19.81 -8.23
N LEU A 701 -20.89 -19.52 -7.18
CA LEU A 701 -21.56 -20.51 -6.37
C LEU A 701 -23.05 -20.56 -6.78
N ASN A 702 -23.56 -21.76 -7.03
CA ASN A 702 -24.97 -21.90 -7.41
C ASN A 702 -25.94 -21.58 -6.25
N GLY A 703 -27.24 -21.49 -6.56
CA GLY A 703 -28.26 -21.03 -5.60
C GLY A 703 -28.50 -21.91 -4.40
N ASP A 704 -28.14 -23.20 -4.44
CA ASP A 704 -28.25 -24.13 -3.30
C ASP A 704 -26.91 -24.40 -2.60
N GLY A 705 -25.82 -23.77 -3.05
CA GLY A 705 -24.48 -23.89 -2.46
C GLY A 705 -23.76 -25.23 -2.73
N THR A 706 -24.26 -26.03 -3.69
CA THR A 706 -23.74 -27.37 -3.96
C THR A 706 -22.71 -27.44 -5.09
N LEU A 707 -22.59 -26.38 -5.91
CA LEU A 707 -21.67 -26.31 -7.03
C LEU A 707 -20.92 -24.98 -7.02
N LEU A 708 -19.62 -25.05 -6.89
CA LEU A 708 -18.70 -23.95 -7.04
C LEU A 708 -17.91 -24.12 -8.33
N ASP A 709 -18.05 -23.18 -9.24
CA ASP A 709 -17.29 -23.13 -10.48
C ASP A 709 -16.32 -21.96 -10.47
N ILE A 710 -15.05 -22.21 -10.82
CA ILE A 710 -14.00 -21.21 -10.94
C ILE A 710 -13.45 -21.31 -12.36
N SER A 711 -13.33 -20.18 -13.01
CA SER A 711 -12.83 -20.06 -14.37
C SER A 711 -11.70 -19.04 -14.43
N VAL A 712 -10.57 -19.42 -14.98
CA VAL A 712 -9.45 -18.55 -15.33
C VAL A 712 -9.46 -18.42 -16.85
N ALA A 713 -9.72 -17.21 -17.34
CA ALA A 713 -9.77 -16.94 -18.78
C ALA A 713 -8.36 -16.86 -19.39
N PRO A 714 -8.24 -16.92 -20.71
CA PRO A 714 -6.99 -16.65 -21.40
C PRO A 714 -6.38 -15.32 -21.00
N LEU A 715 -5.06 -15.27 -20.90
CA LEU A 715 -4.32 -14.08 -20.54
C LEU A 715 -4.45 -13.02 -21.64
N GLU A 716 -4.76 -11.78 -21.26
CA GLU A 716 -4.92 -10.61 -22.11
C GLU A 716 -3.63 -9.77 -22.08
N GLY A 717 -2.93 -9.62 -23.21
CA GLY A 717 -1.67 -8.90 -23.30
C GLY A 717 -0.44 -9.78 -23.25
N ARG A 718 0.73 -9.18 -23.12
CA ARG A 718 2.01 -9.88 -23.03
C ARG A 718 3.12 -8.98 -22.50
N TYR A 719 4.16 -9.59 -21.93
CA TYR A 719 5.37 -8.91 -21.47
C TYR A 719 6.60 -9.84 -21.62
N PRO A 720 7.83 -9.31 -21.66
CA PRO A 720 9.04 -10.12 -21.71
C PRO A 720 9.19 -11.02 -20.48
N GLY A 721 9.58 -12.29 -20.73
CA GLY A 721 9.73 -13.27 -19.64
C GLY A 721 8.43 -13.91 -19.14
N MET A 722 7.29 -13.60 -19.75
CA MET A 722 5.99 -14.20 -19.43
C MET A 722 6.02 -15.73 -19.63
N PRO A 723 5.52 -16.53 -18.68
CA PRO A 723 5.40 -17.97 -18.86
C PRO A 723 4.39 -18.31 -19.97
N THR A 724 4.55 -19.47 -20.62
CA THR A 724 3.60 -19.95 -21.63
C THR A 724 2.53 -20.88 -21.07
N GLU A 725 2.84 -21.49 -19.93
CA GLU A 725 1.97 -22.42 -19.21
C GLU A 725 2.06 -22.11 -17.71
N ARG A 726 1.03 -22.48 -16.95
CA ARG A 726 0.98 -22.26 -15.49
C ARG A 726 0.15 -23.35 -14.80
N ALA A 727 0.66 -23.84 -13.67
CA ALA A 727 -0.12 -24.60 -12.71
C ALA A 727 -0.85 -23.66 -11.74
N TYR A 728 -1.97 -24.11 -11.20
CA TYR A 728 -2.73 -23.35 -10.22
C TYR A 728 -2.95 -24.17 -8.95
N GLU A 729 -2.89 -23.49 -7.81
CA GLU A 729 -3.36 -24.02 -6.53
C GLU A 729 -4.56 -23.20 -6.09
N LEU A 730 -5.74 -23.81 -6.07
CA LEU A 730 -6.92 -23.17 -5.51
C LEU A 730 -7.00 -23.46 -4.02
N ARG A 731 -7.17 -22.42 -3.19
CA ARG A 731 -7.41 -22.54 -1.76
C ARG A 731 -8.81 -22.00 -1.44
N LEU A 732 -9.62 -22.80 -0.75
CA LEU A 732 -10.99 -22.46 -0.34
C LEU A 732 -11.08 -22.52 1.18
N PRO A 733 -10.74 -21.44 1.90
CA PRO A 733 -10.84 -21.42 3.36
C PRO A 733 -12.31 -21.49 3.82
N GLY A 734 -12.56 -22.02 5.00
CA GLY A 734 -13.90 -22.17 5.57
C GLY A 734 -14.87 -22.94 4.66
N SER A 735 -14.38 -23.94 3.94
CA SER A 735 -15.15 -24.81 3.06
C SER A 735 -15.34 -26.22 3.63
N TRP A 736 -16.42 -26.87 3.21
CA TRP A 736 -16.52 -28.33 3.36
C TRP A 736 -15.68 -29.04 2.34
N PRO A 737 -15.15 -30.25 2.63
CA PRO A 737 -14.51 -31.09 1.62
C PRO A 737 -15.51 -31.44 0.51
N PRO A 738 -15.11 -31.28 -0.76
CA PRO A 738 -15.99 -31.58 -1.89
C PRO A 738 -16.22 -33.09 -2.06
N SER A 739 -17.39 -33.46 -2.54
CA SER A 739 -17.68 -34.85 -2.94
C SER A 739 -17.05 -35.23 -4.29
N ALA A 740 -16.77 -34.24 -5.13
CA ALA A 740 -16.08 -34.40 -6.41
C ALA A 740 -15.43 -33.08 -6.84
N VAL A 741 -14.26 -33.18 -7.46
CA VAL A 741 -13.55 -32.07 -8.11
C VAL A 741 -13.24 -32.46 -9.54
N SER A 742 -13.40 -31.52 -10.47
CA SER A 742 -12.99 -31.71 -11.86
C SER A 742 -12.25 -30.47 -12.38
N VAL A 743 -11.32 -30.70 -13.32
CA VAL A 743 -10.59 -29.66 -14.05
C VAL A 743 -10.81 -29.89 -15.54
N ASN A 744 -11.34 -28.86 -16.22
CA ASN A 744 -11.73 -28.93 -17.64
C ASN A 744 -12.62 -30.16 -17.98
N GLY A 745 -13.48 -30.55 -17.01
CA GLY A 745 -14.37 -31.71 -17.13
C GLY A 745 -13.76 -33.04 -16.68
N GLU A 746 -12.43 -33.14 -16.53
CA GLU A 746 -11.76 -34.35 -16.09
C GLU A 746 -11.74 -34.44 -14.56
N PRO A 747 -12.13 -35.59 -13.97
CA PRO A 747 -12.15 -35.75 -12.51
C PRO A 747 -10.76 -35.71 -11.90
N LEU A 748 -10.62 -34.97 -10.81
CA LEU A 748 -9.43 -35.00 -9.95
C LEU A 748 -9.62 -35.93 -8.74
N ARG A 749 -8.59 -36.72 -8.44
CA ARG A 749 -8.58 -37.61 -7.29
C ARG A 749 -8.23 -36.86 -5.99
N PHE A 750 -8.70 -37.42 -4.89
CA PHE A 750 -8.19 -37.04 -3.57
C PHE A 750 -6.73 -37.49 -3.40
N VAL A 751 -5.91 -36.62 -2.81
CA VAL A 751 -4.49 -36.86 -2.53
C VAL A 751 -4.16 -36.35 -1.13
N GLU A 752 -3.30 -37.07 -0.39
CA GLU A 752 -2.88 -36.68 0.96
C GLU A 752 -1.66 -35.75 0.91
N ARG A 753 -0.78 -35.99 -0.06
CA ARG A 753 0.52 -35.29 -0.13
C ARG A 753 0.38 -33.88 -0.74
N LYS A 754 0.86 -32.86 -0.02
CA LYS A 754 0.97 -31.47 -0.51
C LYS A 754 1.77 -31.43 -1.83
N GLY A 755 1.36 -30.55 -2.76
CA GLY A 755 2.03 -30.34 -4.05
C GLY A 755 1.78 -31.43 -5.10
N THR A 756 0.90 -32.41 -4.80
CA THR A 756 0.49 -33.43 -5.79
C THR A 756 -0.73 -32.97 -6.57
N ILE A 757 -0.76 -33.18 -7.89
CA ILE A 757 -1.93 -32.91 -8.71
C ILE A 757 -3.13 -33.73 -8.20
N GLY A 758 -4.20 -33.01 -7.83
CA GLY A 758 -5.38 -33.57 -7.19
C GLY A 758 -6.01 -32.57 -6.22
N TRP A 759 -6.89 -33.06 -5.36
CA TRP A 759 -7.42 -32.22 -4.29
C TRP A 759 -7.18 -32.85 -2.92
N ARG A 760 -6.97 -32.04 -1.91
CA ARG A 760 -6.83 -32.41 -0.51
C ARG A 760 -7.65 -31.49 0.38
N PHE A 761 -7.80 -31.86 1.61
CA PHE A 761 -8.49 -31.08 2.63
C PHE A 761 -7.57 -30.86 3.84
N ASP A 762 -7.42 -29.60 4.22
CA ASP A 762 -6.72 -29.22 5.44
C ASP A 762 -7.76 -29.05 6.56
N GLY A 763 -7.71 -29.97 7.52
CA GLY A 763 -8.68 -30.00 8.61
C GLY A 763 -8.47 -28.94 9.67
N ASP A 764 -7.26 -28.38 9.78
CA ASP A 764 -6.93 -27.37 10.79
C ASP A 764 -7.51 -26.02 10.43
N THR A 765 -7.44 -25.69 9.14
CA THR A 765 -7.95 -24.43 8.60
C THR A 765 -9.29 -24.60 7.88
N LEU A 766 -9.83 -25.82 7.82
CA LEU A 766 -11.03 -26.18 7.05
C LEU A 766 -10.92 -25.69 5.61
N THR A 767 -9.78 -25.93 4.98
CA THR A 767 -9.48 -25.43 3.65
C THR A 767 -9.43 -26.58 2.62
N THR A 768 -10.27 -26.51 1.59
CA THR A 768 -10.12 -27.35 0.40
C THR A 768 -9.01 -26.78 -0.46
N ILE A 769 -8.07 -27.64 -0.88
CA ILE A 769 -6.93 -27.27 -1.73
C ILE A 769 -6.96 -28.13 -2.99
N VAL A 770 -6.95 -27.46 -4.16
CA VAL A 770 -6.94 -28.13 -5.46
C VAL A 770 -5.68 -27.73 -6.22
N THR A 771 -4.82 -28.70 -6.54
CA THR A 771 -3.62 -28.49 -7.36
C THR A 771 -3.89 -29.00 -8.78
N THR A 772 -3.78 -28.12 -9.77
CA THR A 772 -4.06 -28.46 -11.18
C THR A 772 -2.80 -28.91 -11.91
N PRO A 773 -2.93 -29.62 -13.03
CA PRO A 773 -1.86 -29.70 -14.03
C PRO A 773 -1.51 -28.29 -14.55
N SER A 774 -0.31 -28.14 -15.13
CA SER A 774 0.04 -26.94 -15.90
C SER A 774 -0.85 -26.86 -17.14
N VAL A 775 -1.35 -25.66 -17.43
CA VAL A 775 -2.22 -25.35 -18.57
C VAL A 775 -1.67 -24.16 -19.35
N SER A 776 -1.90 -24.13 -20.65
CA SER A 776 -1.53 -23.00 -21.49
C SER A 776 -2.27 -21.73 -21.05
N LEU A 777 -1.53 -20.62 -20.94
CA LEU A 777 -2.12 -19.31 -20.61
C LEU A 777 -3.05 -18.75 -21.71
N ASN A 778 -3.03 -19.36 -22.90
CA ASN A 778 -3.94 -19.02 -24.00
C ASN A 778 -5.26 -19.81 -23.97
N SER A 779 -5.47 -20.66 -22.97
CA SER A 779 -6.66 -21.49 -22.83
C SER A 779 -7.39 -21.19 -21.52
N THR A 780 -8.70 -21.41 -21.53
CA THR A 780 -9.50 -21.30 -20.30
C THR A 780 -9.26 -22.51 -19.40
N LEU A 781 -9.01 -22.26 -18.13
CA LEU A 781 -9.05 -23.26 -17.07
C LEU A 781 -10.39 -23.20 -16.35
N ASN A 782 -11.09 -24.34 -16.26
CA ASN A 782 -12.32 -24.45 -15.47
C ASN A 782 -12.13 -25.48 -14.36
N ILE A 783 -12.44 -25.09 -13.13
CA ILE A 783 -12.40 -25.95 -11.94
C ILE A 783 -13.79 -26.00 -11.37
N SER A 784 -14.38 -27.18 -11.21
CA SER A 784 -15.70 -27.38 -10.63
C SER A 784 -15.61 -28.26 -9.39
N LEU A 785 -16.22 -27.81 -8.30
CA LEU A 785 -16.29 -28.52 -7.03
C LEU A 785 -17.74 -28.79 -6.67
N ARG A 786 -18.08 -30.05 -6.39
CA ARG A 786 -19.38 -30.45 -5.89
C ARG A 786 -19.32 -30.67 -4.40
N ILE A 787 -20.23 -30.02 -3.68
CA ILE A 787 -20.40 -30.12 -2.23
C ILE A 787 -21.69 -30.90 -1.96
N GLY A 788 -21.67 -31.83 -1.02
CA GLY A 788 -22.88 -32.56 -0.63
C GLY A 788 -23.98 -31.61 -0.13
N LEU A 789 -25.23 -31.85 -0.52
CA LEU A 789 -26.36 -30.99 -0.16
C LEU A 789 -26.50 -30.82 1.37
N GLU A 790 -26.26 -31.87 2.13
CA GLU A 790 -26.28 -31.85 3.59
C GLU A 790 -25.19 -30.95 4.16
N MET A 791 -23.95 -31.03 3.67
CA MET A 791 -22.84 -30.13 4.03
C MET A 791 -23.15 -28.69 3.64
N ALA A 792 -23.69 -28.46 2.44
CA ALA A 792 -24.07 -27.13 2.00
C ALA A 792 -25.12 -26.48 2.91
N ARG A 793 -26.10 -27.27 3.43
CA ARG A 793 -27.11 -26.81 4.39
C ARG A 793 -26.55 -26.55 5.79
N ASN A 794 -25.51 -27.27 6.18
CA ASN A 794 -24.87 -27.17 7.51
C ASN A 794 -23.61 -26.29 7.49
N ARG A 795 -23.56 -25.33 6.59
CA ARG A 795 -22.40 -24.43 6.41
C ARG A 795 -22.08 -23.60 7.65
N SER A 796 -23.09 -23.26 8.45
CA SER A 796 -22.90 -22.51 9.70
C SER A 796 -22.07 -23.25 10.76
N LEU A 797 -21.95 -24.57 10.68
CA LEU A 797 -21.06 -25.32 11.57
C LEU A 797 -19.58 -24.94 11.39
N LEU A 798 -19.22 -24.35 10.24
CA LEU A 798 -17.85 -23.91 9.96
C LEU A 798 -17.53 -22.52 10.54
N ASP A 799 -18.53 -21.80 11.06
CA ASP A 799 -18.35 -20.41 11.50
C ASP A 799 -17.45 -20.31 12.73
N GLY A 800 -16.28 -19.66 12.57
CA GLY A 800 -15.28 -19.52 13.64
C GLY A 800 -14.60 -20.82 14.07
N PHE A 801 -14.82 -21.91 13.35
CA PHE A 801 -14.34 -23.23 13.74
C PHE A 801 -12.81 -23.34 13.69
N ALA A 802 -12.17 -22.76 12.65
CA ALA A 802 -10.71 -22.75 12.53
C ALA A 802 -10.06 -22.01 13.72
N GLY A 803 -10.61 -20.86 14.10
CA GLY A 803 -10.15 -20.11 15.29
C GLY A 803 -10.30 -20.91 16.59
N LYS A 804 -11.39 -21.64 16.75
CA LYS A 804 -11.58 -22.53 17.93
C LYS A 804 -10.55 -23.67 17.96
N LEU A 805 -10.24 -24.27 16.81
CA LEU A 805 -9.19 -25.29 16.71
C LEU A 805 -7.80 -24.72 17.04
N ALA A 806 -7.47 -23.55 16.52
CA ALA A 806 -6.20 -22.90 16.81
C ALA A 806 -6.06 -22.63 18.32
N ARG A 807 -7.08 -22.04 18.96
CA ARG A 807 -7.08 -21.78 20.40
C ARG A 807 -7.01 -23.07 21.23
N LEU A 808 -7.69 -24.13 20.80
CA LEU A 808 -7.62 -25.42 21.45
C LEU A 808 -6.20 -25.97 21.50
N ARG A 809 -5.42 -25.82 20.43
CA ARG A 809 -4.02 -26.21 20.34
C ARG A 809 -3.12 -25.32 21.17
N GLU A 810 -3.30 -24.00 21.08
CA GLU A 810 -2.57 -23.06 21.93
C GLU A 810 -2.79 -23.34 23.42
N THR A 811 -4.03 -23.64 23.83
CA THR A 811 -4.35 -24.03 25.20
C THR A 811 -3.64 -25.34 25.60
N TYR A 812 -3.62 -26.32 24.70
CA TYR A 812 -2.90 -27.57 24.93
C TYR A 812 -1.39 -27.36 25.12
N ASP A 813 -0.80 -26.54 24.28
CA ASP A 813 0.64 -26.21 24.35
C ASP A 813 0.98 -25.46 25.64
N LEU A 814 0.15 -24.49 26.03
CA LEU A 814 0.30 -23.75 27.31
C LEU A 814 0.22 -24.66 28.51
N LEU A 815 -0.74 -25.58 28.52
CA LEU A 815 -0.88 -26.57 29.59
C LEU A 815 0.34 -27.50 29.66
N ASN A 816 0.81 -28.00 28.53
CA ASN A 816 2.00 -28.86 28.47
C ASN A 816 3.28 -28.15 28.90
N ALA A 817 3.46 -26.88 28.52
CA ALA A 817 4.62 -26.09 28.90
C ALA A 817 4.68 -25.85 30.41
N ASN A 818 3.55 -25.69 31.06
CA ASN A 818 3.44 -25.41 32.50
C ASN A 818 3.27 -26.66 33.36
N TRP A 819 2.92 -27.79 32.75
CA TRP A 819 2.68 -29.06 33.43
C TRP A 819 3.45 -30.23 32.80
N PRO A 820 4.72 -30.42 33.14
CA PRO A 820 5.61 -31.33 32.41
C PRO A 820 5.34 -32.82 32.64
N VAL A 821 4.27 -33.22 33.36
CA VAL A 821 3.95 -34.61 33.59
C VAL A 821 2.67 -34.95 32.84
N ALA A 822 2.77 -35.79 31.84
CA ALA A 822 1.77 -36.75 31.27
C ALA A 822 0.27 -36.54 31.57
N TRP A 823 -0.16 -35.32 31.87
CA TRP A 823 -1.52 -35.04 32.27
C TRP A 823 -2.16 -34.06 31.29
N SER A 824 -2.91 -34.59 30.40
CA SER A 824 -3.77 -33.79 29.54
C SER A 824 -5.19 -34.13 29.87
N PRO A 825 -6.11 -33.17 30.04
CA PRO A 825 -7.51 -33.47 30.19
C PRO A 825 -7.97 -34.37 29.04
N ASP A 826 -8.55 -35.55 29.37
CA ASP A 826 -9.05 -36.47 28.34
C ASP A 826 -9.95 -35.75 27.31
N GLY A 827 -10.73 -34.76 27.76
CA GLY A 827 -11.58 -33.98 26.93
C GLY A 827 -10.84 -33.11 25.90
N LEU A 828 -9.72 -32.47 26.30
CA LEU A 828 -8.88 -31.64 25.44
C LEU A 828 -8.19 -32.47 24.36
N VAL A 829 -7.52 -33.56 24.77
CA VAL A 829 -6.88 -34.51 23.84
C VAL A 829 -7.88 -35.12 22.88
N SER A 830 -9.04 -35.55 23.39
CA SER A 830 -10.11 -36.09 22.56
C SER A 830 -10.66 -35.08 21.56
N ALA A 831 -10.75 -33.78 21.91
CA ALA A 831 -11.16 -32.73 20.99
C ALA A 831 -10.11 -32.52 19.91
N MET A 832 -8.82 -32.45 20.26
CA MET A 832 -7.71 -32.32 19.28
C MET A 832 -7.68 -33.50 18.29
N GLN A 833 -7.80 -34.75 18.80
CA GLN A 833 -7.86 -35.95 17.96
C GLN A 833 -9.06 -35.91 16.98
N THR A 834 -10.21 -35.38 17.43
CA THR A 834 -11.36 -35.19 16.54
C THR A 834 -11.04 -34.18 15.45
N GLY A 835 -10.37 -33.07 15.76
CA GLY A 835 -9.89 -32.08 14.81
C GLY A 835 -8.94 -32.72 13.78
N ASP A 836 -7.98 -33.53 14.22
CA ASP A 836 -7.06 -34.24 13.32
C ASP A 836 -7.81 -35.16 12.35
N ARG A 837 -8.83 -35.89 12.81
CA ARG A 837 -9.64 -36.78 11.97
C ARG A 837 -10.36 -36.05 10.85
N ILE A 838 -10.78 -34.79 11.05
CA ILE A 838 -11.44 -33.98 10.02
C ILE A 838 -10.54 -33.86 8.77
N GLY A 839 -9.25 -33.68 8.95
CA GLY A 839 -8.28 -33.59 7.82
C GLY A 839 -8.05 -34.95 7.13
N TYR A 840 -7.93 -36.03 7.90
CA TYR A 840 -7.62 -37.35 7.34
C TYR A 840 -8.82 -38.08 6.73
N PHE A 841 -10.03 -37.79 7.22
CA PHE A 841 -11.25 -38.47 6.79
C PHE A 841 -12.31 -37.50 6.25
N PRO A 842 -12.06 -36.86 5.07
CA PRO A 842 -12.97 -35.83 4.57
C PRO A 842 -14.43 -36.29 4.36
N LYS A 843 -14.66 -37.59 4.18
CA LYS A 843 -16.02 -38.13 4.00
C LYS A 843 -16.87 -38.08 5.26
N THR A 844 -16.25 -38.10 6.43
CA THR A 844 -16.90 -38.02 7.74
C THR A 844 -16.81 -36.64 8.35
N ALA A 845 -16.31 -35.65 7.62
CA ALA A 845 -16.05 -34.30 8.13
C ALA A 845 -17.26 -33.65 8.79
N LEU A 846 -18.46 -33.84 8.28
CA LEU A 846 -19.70 -33.31 8.90
C LEU A 846 -19.94 -33.87 10.28
N ASP A 847 -19.78 -35.20 10.46
CA ASP A 847 -19.97 -35.87 11.74
C ASP A 847 -18.89 -35.47 12.74
N GLU A 848 -17.62 -35.41 12.28
CA GLU A 848 -16.46 -35.02 13.08
C GLU A 848 -16.56 -33.55 13.56
N VAL A 849 -16.95 -32.64 12.66
CA VAL A 849 -17.16 -31.20 13.00
C VAL A 849 -18.30 -31.08 14.02
N SER A 850 -19.39 -31.83 13.85
CA SER A 850 -20.52 -31.82 14.78
C SER A 850 -20.12 -32.38 16.15
N GLU A 851 -19.35 -33.48 16.18
CA GLU A 851 -18.81 -34.04 17.42
C GLU A 851 -17.87 -33.07 18.13
N LEU A 852 -16.95 -32.43 17.39
CA LEU A 852 -16.01 -31.48 17.96
C LEU A 852 -16.72 -30.24 18.51
N GLN A 853 -17.73 -29.70 17.83
CA GLN A 853 -18.54 -28.59 18.35
C GLN A 853 -19.16 -28.94 19.71
N ASN A 854 -19.67 -30.16 19.88
CA ASN A 854 -20.21 -30.63 21.15
C ASN A 854 -19.12 -30.71 22.25
N LYS A 855 -17.93 -31.23 21.88
CA LYS A 855 -16.79 -31.31 22.80
C LYS A 855 -16.30 -29.92 23.22
N LEU A 856 -16.18 -28.99 22.31
CA LEU A 856 -15.77 -27.61 22.58
C LEU A 856 -16.79 -26.90 23.50
N THR A 857 -18.08 -27.15 23.32
CA THR A 857 -19.13 -26.59 24.19
C THR A 857 -19.01 -27.09 25.62
N ALA A 858 -18.60 -28.35 25.83
CA ALA A 858 -18.41 -28.93 27.14
C ALA A 858 -17.05 -28.60 27.80
N LEU A 859 -16.05 -28.20 27.01
CA LEU A 859 -14.68 -28.02 27.45
C LEU A 859 -14.49 -27.00 28.58
N PRO A 860 -15.11 -25.78 28.56
CA PRO A 860 -14.96 -24.81 29.63
C PRO A 860 -15.36 -25.38 31.00
N GLN A 861 -16.47 -26.08 31.06
CA GLN A 861 -16.95 -26.73 32.32
C GLN A 861 -16.00 -27.83 32.80
N LEU A 862 -15.42 -28.59 31.89
CA LEU A 862 -14.41 -29.59 32.18
C LEU A 862 -13.14 -28.94 32.77
N ILE A 863 -12.67 -27.88 32.19
CA ILE A 863 -11.49 -27.13 32.63
C ILE A 863 -11.75 -26.45 33.97
N GLU A 864 -12.93 -25.85 34.20
CA GLU A 864 -13.32 -25.29 35.50
C GLU A 864 -13.39 -26.35 36.61
N ALA A 865 -13.97 -27.52 36.30
CA ALA A 865 -14.06 -28.64 37.28
C ALA A 865 -12.67 -29.12 37.70
N MET A 866 -11.71 -29.09 36.78
CA MET A 866 -10.32 -29.44 37.04
C MET A 866 -9.60 -28.35 37.85
N HIS A 867 -9.86 -27.07 37.57
CA HIS A 867 -9.33 -25.94 38.34
C HIS A 867 -9.78 -25.98 39.81
N ALA A 868 -10.98 -26.42 40.06
CA ALA A 868 -11.51 -26.58 41.44
C ALA A 868 -10.74 -27.65 42.26
N THR A 869 -10.03 -28.55 41.58
CA THR A 869 -9.26 -29.63 42.23
C THR A 869 -7.75 -29.29 42.38
N GLU A 870 -7.26 -28.23 41.74
CA GLU A 870 -5.84 -27.84 41.75
C GLU A 870 -5.60 -26.33 41.76
N SER A 871 -4.78 -25.84 42.69
CA SER A 871 -4.53 -24.43 42.95
C SER A 871 -3.29 -23.88 42.27
N SER A 872 -3.08 -24.15 40.96
CA SER A 872 -1.92 -23.56 40.22
C SER A 872 -2.25 -22.22 39.52
N PRO A 873 -1.42 -21.17 39.67
CA PRO A 873 -1.61 -19.90 38.99
C PRO A 873 -1.63 -19.98 37.45
N ALA A 874 -0.81 -20.89 36.87
CA ALA A 874 -0.76 -21.09 35.41
C ALA A 874 -2.07 -21.66 34.86
N PHE A 875 -2.73 -22.54 35.62
CA PHE A 875 -4.00 -23.14 35.26
C PHE A 875 -5.13 -22.08 35.23
N ALA A 876 -5.14 -21.19 36.23
CA ALA A 876 -6.12 -20.10 36.30
C ALA A 876 -6.08 -19.16 35.12
N THR A 877 -4.89 -18.90 34.60
CA THR A 877 -4.70 -18.05 33.41
C THR A 877 -5.24 -18.73 32.14
N THR A 878 -4.97 -20.02 31.99
CA THR A 878 -5.40 -20.80 30.81
C THR A 878 -6.93 -20.98 30.76
N THR A 879 -7.58 -21.23 31.91
CA THR A 879 -9.04 -21.39 31.97
C THR A 879 -9.80 -20.11 31.62
N LYS A 880 -9.24 -18.93 31.91
CA LYS A 880 -9.83 -17.63 31.53
C LYS A 880 -9.72 -17.36 30.03
N SER A 881 -8.67 -17.83 29.36
CA SER A 881 -8.54 -17.70 27.89
C SER A 881 -9.57 -18.55 27.13
N GLU A 882 -10.05 -19.66 27.74
CA GLU A 882 -11.06 -20.54 27.14
C GLU A 882 -12.50 -20.04 27.31
N SER A 883 -12.77 -19.26 28.36
CA SER A 883 -14.14 -18.77 28.66
C SER A 883 -14.46 -17.43 27.90
N SER A 884 -13.51 -16.83 27.23
CA SER A 884 -13.64 -15.61 26.42
C SER A 884 -13.54 -15.90 24.94
#